data_b06d92e7ef52090780073b30c005f913
#
_entry.id   b06d92e7ef52090780073b30c005f913
#
_cell.length_a   1.000
_cell.length_b   1.000
_cell.length_c   1.000
_cell.angle_alpha   90.00
_cell.angle_beta   90.00
_cell.angle_gamma   90.00
#
_symmetry.space_group_name_H-M   'P 1'
#
loop_
_entity.id
_entity.type
_entity.pdbx_description
1 polymer ?
#
loop_
_entity_poly.entity_id
_entity_poly.type
_entity_poly.pdbx_seq_one_letter_code
_entity_poly.pdbx_strand_id
1 'polypeptide(L)'
;MCQSFLHLICLYINYLFVVRRFLAALFLFLLFFVSCGEPSEKGGQAPDVSFVLPDLVEVDPVTLSAEFKVKYSKSPQSSDMLVLKGDDGKSHDCRITDITQKAFTAVMYDGFVSGNYEVFVKRSSAQTRIGSARFILSDGVVPETGSTVYGRVCCNDKGLAGVMLSDGVSVVQTDANGVYQMKSDKKYGYVFVSLPSGYETSNMGVLPLIHQKLTSAASIAERVDFELFEAGDQSNHTILAFGDMHLADRNNDKEYFYEFCSDINAYLSAHKSDKVYAVTLGDMTWDYYWYSNSYQMQAYLSDVNRIKNLTVFHTIGNHDHDMNSAGDFDTARQFMDVLAPDYYSFNIGDVHYVVLDNILCTNNGGGRDHRTYDQKLTKEQLSWLAKDLSYVSKSTPVVLMMHATTSNMGSNATALTSALSGFSEVHFISGHSHKVNNYHGSNWHDLNSGAICADWWNTAYNTKGALHIAQDGSPGGYQIFSVSGNRFEWVFKPTGDSEQVQFRTYDRNRTDVSSSVLMNDVADTYKQAFDKLSGIWAGPSSSNEVYVNVWNYDKDWTISVTENGTELKVTKVSCCDPLHLLTYSAKAMRNNVKPTFMTTSCNHMWKVQATGATSTLEIKVTDSFGNVYTETMKRPKDFSIEQYSY
;
A
#
# COMPACT_ATOMS: atom_id res chain seq x y z
N MET A 1 31.18 -20.59 -27.70
CA MET A 1 32.44 -19.79 -27.77
C MET A 1 32.41 -18.66 -28.81
N CYS A 2 31.63 -18.73 -29.91
CA CYS A 2 31.61 -17.65 -30.92
C CYS A 2 30.79 -16.42 -30.57
N GLN A 3 29.73 -16.56 -29.76
CA GLN A 3 28.84 -15.43 -29.37
C GLN A 3 29.44 -14.53 -28.27
N SER A 4 30.26 -15.09 -27.37
CA SER A 4 30.93 -14.32 -26.33
C SER A 4 32.10 -13.46 -26.88
N PHE A 5 32.66 -13.86 -28.00
CA PHE A 5 33.75 -13.11 -28.65
C PHE A 5 33.24 -11.86 -29.40
N LEU A 6 32.05 -11.98 -30.02
CA LEU A 6 31.42 -10.82 -30.68
C LEU A 6 30.97 -9.74 -29.68
N HIS A 7 30.52 -10.14 -28.51
CA HIS A 7 30.10 -9.20 -27.47
C HIS A 7 31.27 -8.38 -26.89
N LEU A 8 32.43 -9.04 -26.71
CA LEU A 8 33.66 -8.35 -26.28
C LEU A 8 34.18 -7.37 -27.34
N ILE A 9 34.08 -7.73 -28.63
CA ILE A 9 34.50 -6.85 -29.73
C ILE A 9 33.60 -5.62 -29.84
N CYS A 10 32.30 -5.77 -29.67
CA CYS A 10 31.34 -4.63 -29.62
C CYS A 10 31.60 -3.70 -28.45
N LEU A 11 31.90 -4.22 -27.26
CA LEU A 11 32.28 -3.42 -26.09
C LEU A 11 33.61 -2.67 -26.28
N TYR A 12 34.60 -3.29 -26.93
CA TYR A 12 35.89 -2.66 -27.20
C TYR A 12 35.78 -1.57 -28.28
N ILE A 13 34.95 -1.74 -29.30
CA ILE A 13 34.68 -0.73 -30.32
C ILE A 13 33.94 0.47 -29.74
N ASN A 14 32.97 0.26 -28.87
CA ASN A 14 32.25 1.34 -28.18
C ASN A 14 33.17 2.10 -27.21
N TYR A 15 34.10 1.43 -26.52
CA TYR A 15 35.11 2.06 -25.66
C TYR A 15 36.05 2.96 -26.46
N LEU A 16 36.52 2.49 -27.64
CA LEU A 16 37.38 3.27 -28.55
C LEU A 16 36.62 4.50 -29.13
N PHE A 17 35.31 4.41 -29.38
CA PHE A 17 34.52 5.54 -29.86
C PHE A 17 34.32 6.61 -28.77
N VAL A 18 34.15 6.22 -27.52
CA VAL A 18 34.00 7.13 -26.36
C VAL A 18 35.35 7.83 -26.08
N VAL A 19 36.46 7.10 -26.10
CA VAL A 19 37.82 7.66 -25.90
C VAL A 19 38.21 8.61 -27.02
N ARG A 20 37.85 8.33 -28.30
CA ARG A 20 38.10 9.25 -29.43
C ARG A 20 37.26 10.54 -29.31
N ARG A 21 36.03 10.46 -28.82
CA ARG A 21 35.22 11.68 -28.58
C ARG A 21 35.77 12.52 -27.43
N PHE A 22 36.30 11.90 -26.38
CA PHE A 22 36.95 12.62 -25.27
C PHE A 22 38.25 13.28 -25.69
N LEU A 23 39.07 12.60 -26.50
CA LEU A 23 40.32 13.18 -27.03
C LEU A 23 40.05 14.28 -28.06
N ALA A 24 39.01 14.17 -28.89
CA ALA A 24 38.61 15.22 -29.82
C ALA A 24 38.07 16.46 -29.08
N ALA A 25 37.32 16.29 -28.00
CA ALA A 25 36.84 17.38 -27.13
C ALA A 25 38.02 18.06 -26.39
N LEU A 26 39.02 17.29 -25.93
CA LEU A 26 40.22 17.81 -25.26
C LEU A 26 41.10 18.58 -26.25
N PHE A 27 41.20 18.14 -27.53
CA PHE A 27 41.96 18.84 -28.58
C PHE A 27 41.25 20.13 -29.07
N LEU A 28 39.93 20.16 -29.08
CA LEU A 28 39.21 21.41 -29.36
C LEU A 28 39.31 22.41 -28.20
N PHE A 29 39.50 21.96 -26.96
CA PHE A 29 39.68 22.85 -25.81
C PHE A 29 41.08 23.47 -25.75
N LEU A 30 42.08 22.83 -26.37
CA LEU A 30 43.46 23.31 -26.44
C LEU A 30 43.76 24.23 -27.64
N LEU A 31 42.86 24.28 -28.66
CA LEU A 31 43.02 25.14 -29.84
C LEU A 31 42.37 26.53 -29.68
N PHE A 32 41.72 26.83 -28.57
CA PHE A 32 41.15 28.14 -28.29
C PHE A 32 42.08 29.10 -27.50
N PHE A 33 43.31 28.70 -27.23
CA PHE A 33 44.23 29.54 -26.44
C PHE A 33 45.38 30.19 -27.22
N VAL A 34 45.35 30.21 -28.53
CA VAL A 34 46.35 31.00 -29.28
C VAL A 34 45.67 31.73 -30.45
N SER A 35 45.26 32.99 -30.25
CA SER A 35 45.38 34.03 -31.23
C SER A 35 45.16 35.40 -30.59
N CYS A 36 46.18 36.19 -30.63
CA CYS A 36 46.27 37.58 -30.25
C CYS A 36 45.36 38.49 -31.11
N GLY A 37 44.95 39.60 -30.53
CA GLY A 37 44.51 40.77 -31.25
C GLY A 37 43.55 41.63 -30.45
N GLU A 38 44.08 42.58 -29.70
CA GLU A 38 43.28 43.61 -29.06
C GLU A 38 42.51 44.45 -30.08
N PRO A 39 41.30 44.88 -29.68
CA PRO A 39 41.20 46.30 -29.37
C PRO A 39 40.69 46.53 -27.96
N SER A 40 41.23 47.50 -27.30
CA SER A 40 40.92 47.96 -25.97
C SER A 40 39.47 48.46 -25.85
N GLU A 41 38.55 47.55 -25.46
CA GLU A 41 37.35 47.98 -24.76
C GLU A 41 37.61 47.85 -23.26
N LYS A 42 37.38 48.92 -22.52
CA LYS A 42 37.41 48.97 -21.07
C LYS A 42 36.42 47.96 -20.52
N GLY A 43 36.81 46.70 -20.41
CA GLY A 43 36.04 45.68 -19.75
C GLY A 43 35.81 46.09 -18.29
N GLY A 44 34.58 46.31 -17.89
CA GLY A 44 34.23 46.61 -16.50
C GLY A 44 34.69 45.47 -15.58
N GLN A 45 35.21 45.84 -14.41
CA GLN A 45 35.56 44.87 -13.38
C GLN A 45 34.29 44.13 -12.97
N ALA A 46 34.36 42.78 -12.88
CA ALA A 46 33.25 41.95 -12.45
C ALA A 46 32.78 42.37 -11.01
N PRO A 47 31.45 42.47 -10.76
CA PRO A 47 30.95 42.94 -9.49
C PRO A 47 31.41 42.04 -8.34
N ASP A 48 32.07 42.62 -7.32
CA ASP A 48 32.42 41.93 -6.08
C ASP A 48 31.24 42.04 -5.11
N VAL A 49 30.26 41.15 -5.28
CA VAL A 49 28.99 41.09 -4.52
C VAL A 49 28.84 39.75 -3.88
N SER A 50 28.38 39.71 -2.63
CA SER A 50 28.10 38.48 -1.91
C SER A 50 26.82 38.58 -1.11
N PHE A 51 25.89 37.67 -1.31
CA PHE A 51 24.61 37.60 -0.62
C PHE A 51 24.16 36.16 -0.40
N VAL A 52 23.16 35.97 0.47
CA VAL A 52 22.49 34.67 0.69
C VAL A 52 21.54 34.44 -0.46
N LEU A 53 21.79 33.39 -1.24
CA LEU A 53 20.84 32.87 -2.20
C LEU A 53 20.24 31.59 -1.60
N PRO A 54 18.97 31.59 -1.15
CA PRO A 54 18.29 30.39 -0.68
C PRO A 54 17.94 29.51 -1.88
N ASP A 55 17.71 28.22 -1.64
CA ASP A 55 17.31 27.28 -2.70
C ASP A 55 15.95 27.64 -3.29
N LEU A 56 15.05 28.24 -2.48
CA LEU A 56 13.75 28.78 -2.87
C LEU A 56 13.72 30.28 -2.59
N VAL A 57 13.42 31.07 -3.60
CA VAL A 57 13.21 32.53 -3.53
C VAL A 57 11.74 32.84 -3.78
N GLU A 58 11.05 33.37 -2.80
CA GLU A 58 9.68 33.88 -2.96
C GLU A 58 9.70 35.31 -3.50
N VAL A 59 8.94 35.54 -4.57
CA VAL A 59 8.77 36.81 -5.21
C VAL A 59 7.37 37.33 -4.89
N ASP A 60 7.28 38.52 -4.32
CA ASP A 60 5.98 39.19 -4.06
C ASP A 60 5.18 39.34 -5.37
N PRO A 61 3.95 38.86 -5.46
CA PRO A 61 3.19 38.84 -6.73
C PRO A 61 2.68 40.21 -7.15
N VAL A 62 2.64 41.20 -6.25
CA VAL A 62 2.15 42.55 -6.51
C VAL A 62 3.30 43.47 -6.97
N THR A 63 4.41 43.44 -6.24
CA THR A 63 5.58 44.28 -6.52
C THR A 63 6.60 43.60 -7.42
N LEU A 64 6.44 42.29 -7.68
CA LEU A 64 7.38 41.42 -8.38
C LEU A 64 8.80 41.52 -7.80
N SER A 65 8.94 41.57 -6.47
CA SER A 65 10.21 41.79 -5.82
C SER A 65 10.56 40.71 -4.79
N ALA A 66 11.86 40.53 -4.56
CA ALA A 66 12.40 39.65 -3.51
C ALA A 66 13.57 40.36 -2.81
N GLU A 67 13.66 40.16 -1.47
CA GLU A 67 14.75 40.68 -0.64
C GLU A 67 15.86 39.63 -0.47
N PHE A 68 17.12 40.10 -0.58
CA PHE A 68 18.31 39.28 -0.40
C PHE A 68 19.21 39.82 0.71
N LYS A 69 19.65 38.96 1.64
CA LYS A 69 20.57 39.32 2.72
C LYS A 69 22.01 39.37 2.23
N VAL A 70 22.69 40.50 2.42
CA VAL A 70 24.09 40.70 2.03
C VAL A 70 25.02 39.94 2.97
N LYS A 71 26.06 39.29 2.43
CA LYS A 71 27.15 38.65 3.18
C LYS A 71 28.41 39.54 3.10
N TYR A 72 29.17 39.56 4.18
CA TYR A 72 30.50 40.20 4.23
C TYR A 72 30.51 41.69 3.85
N SER A 73 29.36 42.40 4.00
CA SER A 73 29.21 43.78 3.60
C SER A 73 29.55 44.10 2.12
N LYS A 74 29.36 43.11 1.23
CA LYS A 74 29.56 43.22 -0.21
C LYS A 74 28.21 43.40 -0.91
N SER A 75 27.62 44.57 -0.70
CA SER A 75 26.35 44.97 -1.33
C SER A 75 26.52 45.27 -2.83
N PRO A 76 25.49 45.01 -3.65
CA PRO A 76 25.46 45.50 -5.02
C PRO A 76 25.46 47.02 -5.05
N GLN A 77 25.81 47.62 -6.19
CA GLN A 77 25.69 49.05 -6.48
C GLN A 77 24.35 49.33 -7.18
N SER A 78 23.91 50.55 -7.15
CA SER A 78 22.66 50.96 -7.83
C SER A 78 22.64 50.78 -9.36
N SER A 79 23.83 50.66 -9.95
CA SER A 79 24.01 50.33 -11.37
C SER A 79 24.05 48.84 -11.68
N ASP A 80 24.04 48.00 -10.66
CA ASP A 80 24.08 46.54 -10.85
C ASP A 80 22.66 46.01 -11.15
N MET A 81 22.59 44.91 -11.88
CA MET A 81 21.37 44.18 -12.18
C MET A 81 21.52 42.75 -11.68
N LEU A 82 20.47 42.20 -11.08
CA LEU A 82 20.37 40.75 -10.88
C LEU A 82 19.95 40.15 -12.24
N VAL A 83 20.62 39.09 -12.66
CA VAL A 83 20.29 38.41 -13.92
C VAL A 83 19.82 37.00 -13.61
N LEU A 84 18.62 36.68 -14.06
CA LEU A 84 18.03 35.37 -13.98
C LEU A 84 18.12 34.67 -15.34
N LYS A 85 18.83 33.55 -15.41
CA LYS A 85 18.91 32.73 -16.61
C LYS A 85 18.09 31.47 -16.41
N GLY A 86 17.01 31.34 -17.14
CA GLY A 86 16.08 30.19 -17.05
C GLY A 86 16.58 28.97 -17.80
N ASP A 87 15.87 27.83 -17.57
CA ASP A 87 16.15 26.55 -18.23
C ASP A 87 15.96 26.60 -19.76
N ASP A 88 15.21 27.60 -20.25
CA ASP A 88 15.04 27.91 -21.69
C ASP A 88 16.29 28.61 -22.32
N GLY A 89 17.31 28.86 -21.50
CA GLY A 89 18.54 29.53 -21.87
C GLY A 89 18.44 31.04 -22.01
N LYS A 90 17.26 31.66 -21.81
CA LYS A 90 17.09 33.10 -21.84
C LYS A 90 17.55 33.74 -20.53
N SER A 91 18.11 34.94 -20.65
CA SER A 91 18.55 35.75 -19.51
C SER A 91 17.67 36.99 -19.38
N HIS A 92 17.26 37.29 -18.17
CA HIS A 92 16.40 38.43 -17.85
C HIS A 92 17.07 39.32 -16.80
N ASP A 93 17.17 40.60 -17.09
CA ASP A 93 17.74 41.58 -16.18
C ASP A 93 16.67 42.07 -15.18
N CYS A 94 16.95 41.94 -13.89
CA CYS A 94 16.11 42.34 -12.77
C CYS A 94 16.74 43.53 -12.07
N ARG A 95 15.96 44.60 -11.83
CA ARG A 95 16.44 45.83 -11.22
C ARG A 95 16.73 45.61 -9.71
N ILE A 96 17.87 46.12 -9.23
CA ILE A 96 18.21 46.11 -7.81
C ILE A 96 17.84 47.45 -7.18
N THR A 97 17.13 47.41 -6.03
CA THR A 97 16.67 48.58 -5.26
C THR A 97 16.94 48.39 -3.78
N ASP A 98 16.66 49.42 -2.96
CA ASP A 98 16.69 49.40 -1.50
C ASP A 98 18.00 48.84 -0.90
N ILE A 99 19.11 49.26 -1.51
CA ILE A 99 20.43 48.72 -1.20
C ILE A 99 20.92 49.25 0.13
N THR A 100 21.24 48.34 1.03
CA THR A 100 21.89 48.61 2.34
C THR A 100 23.14 47.73 2.49
N GLN A 101 23.86 47.92 3.61
CA GLN A 101 24.97 47.02 3.95
C GLN A 101 24.52 45.59 4.34
N LYS A 102 23.22 45.42 4.64
CA LYS A 102 22.67 44.14 5.14
C LYS A 102 21.76 43.45 4.16
N ALA A 103 21.09 44.19 3.28
CA ALA A 103 20.11 43.63 2.35
C ALA A 103 19.96 44.51 1.10
N PHE A 104 19.38 43.95 0.05
CA PHE A 104 18.88 44.66 -1.12
C PHE A 104 17.62 43.97 -1.65
N THR A 105 16.82 44.69 -2.41
CA THR A 105 15.64 44.17 -3.10
C THR A 105 15.95 44.03 -4.58
N ALA A 106 15.56 42.90 -5.21
CA ALA A 106 15.55 42.73 -6.64
C ALA A 106 14.10 42.75 -7.13
N VAL A 107 13.81 43.57 -8.13
CA VAL A 107 12.52 43.61 -8.82
C VAL A 107 12.66 42.82 -10.11
N MET A 108 11.83 41.77 -10.23
CA MET A 108 11.85 40.83 -11.36
C MET A 108 11.40 41.55 -12.65
N TYR A 109 11.68 40.92 -13.77
CA TYR A 109 11.29 41.42 -15.09
C TYR A 109 9.79 41.29 -15.34
N ASP A 110 9.24 42.11 -16.24
CA ASP A 110 7.82 42.00 -16.65
C ASP A 110 7.54 40.69 -17.31
N GLY A 111 6.46 40.01 -16.86
CA GLY A 111 6.12 38.67 -17.30
C GLY A 111 6.96 37.58 -16.63
N PHE A 112 7.47 37.85 -15.42
CA PHE A 112 8.19 36.86 -14.61
C PHE A 112 7.38 35.56 -14.44
N VAL A 113 8.02 34.43 -14.64
CA VAL A 113 7.45 33.07 -14.49
C VAL A 113 8.21 32.34 -13.42
N SER A 114 7.49 31.65 -12.53
CA SER A 114 8.08 30.76 -11.54
C SER A 114 8.89 29.63 -12.22
N GLY A 115 10.10 29.36 -11.75
CA GLY A 115 10.99 28.36 -12.35
C GLY A 115 12.36 28.29 -11.69
N ASN A 116 13.21 27.42 -12.21
CA ASN A 116 14.62 27.33 -11.79
C ASN A 116 15.45 28.33 -12.59
N TYR A 117 16.32 29.05 -11.89
CA TYR A 117 17.17 30.06 -12.51
C TYR A 117 18.61 29.94 -12.02
N GLU A 118 19.57 30.11 -12.95
CA GLU A 118 20.92 30.51 -12.58
C GLU A 118 20.95 32.01 -12.30
N VAL A 119 21.57 32.41 -11.20
CA VAL A 119 21.58 33.78 -10.69
C VAL A 119 22.94 34.39 -10.84
N PHE A 120 22.99 35.58 -11.50
CA PHE A 120 24.20 36.37 -11.68
C PHE A 120 23.96 37.79 -11.19
N VAL A 121 25.04 38.53 -10.88
CA VAL A 121 25.03 39.99 -10.77
C VAL A 121 25.85 40.54 -11.91
N LYS A 122 25.28 41.52 -12.64
CA LYS A 122 25.85 42.15 -13.80
C LYS A 122 26.14 43.62 -13.52
N ARG A 123 27.34 44.08 -13.92
CA ARG A 123 27.76 45.47 -13.93
C ARG A 123 28.33 45.80 -15.31
N SER A 124 27.66 46.67 -16.04
CA SER A 124 27.99 46.91 -17.46
C SER A 124 28.02 45.61 -18.28
N SER A 125 29.15 45.21 -18.80
CA SER A 125 29.33 43.95 -19.56
C SER A 125 29.86 42.78 -18.71
N ALA A 126 30.29 43.01 -17.47
CA ALA A 126 30.86 41.98 -16.62
C ALA A 126 29.79 41.35 -15.72
N GLN A 127 29.88 40.04 -15.51
CA GLN A 127 28.93 39.28 -14.66
C GLN A 127 29.67 38.41 -13.63
N THR A 128 29.09 38.29 -12.45
CA THR A 128 29.52 37.32 -11.42
C THR A 128 28.39 36.33 -11.15
N ARG A 129 28.65 35.03 -11.29
CA ARG A 129 27.71 33.98 -10.95
C ARG A 129 27.59 33.84 -9.42
N ILE A 130 26.38 33.85 -8.91
CA ILE A 130 26.07 33.69 -7.48
C ILE A 130 25.69 32.25 -7.16
N GLY A 131 24.87 31.62 -7.97
CA GLY A 131 24.38 30.26 -7.73
C GLY A 131 23.19 29.91 -8.62
N SER A 132 22.41 28.97 -8.17
CA SER A 132 21.11 28.62 -8.77
C SER A 132 20.06 28.54 -7.65
N ALA A 133 18.83 28.94 -7.95
CA ALA A 133 17.71 28.89 -7.04
C ALA A 133 16.39 28.72 -7.82
N ARG A 134 15.40 28.17 -7.16
CA ARG A 134 14.02 28.19 -7.65
C ARG A 134 13.35 29.48 -7.20
N PHE A 135 12.78 30.23 -8.13
CA PHE A 135 12.00 31.43 -7.87
C PHE A 135 10.52 31.12 -8.09
N ILE A 136 9.66 31.52 -7.16
CA ILE A 136 8.21 31.34 -7.26
C ILE A 136 7.51 32.67 -6.92
N LEU A 137 6.38 32.95 -7.56
CA LEU A 137 5.47 33.99 -7.08
C LEU A 137 4.90 33.52 -5.73
N SER A 138 5.09 34.33 -4.70
CA SER A 138 4.55 34.03 -3.36
C SER A 138 3.02 34.12 -3.43
N ASP A 139 2.35 33.13 -2.86
CA ASP A 139 0.90 33.12 -2.70
C ASP A 139 0.46 33.70 -1.34
N GLY A 140 1.39 34.30 -0.60
CA GLY A 140 1.15 34.89 0.74
C GLY A 140 1.11 33.83 1.86
N VAL A 141 1.40 32.57 1.55
CA VAL A 141 1.46 31.51 2.59
C VAL A 141 2.80 31.54 3.29
N VAL A 142 2.79 32.01 4.54
CA VAL A 142 3.98 32.12 5.40
C VAL A 142 3.77 31.35 6.70
N PRO A 143 4.84 30.84 7.33
CA PRO A 143 4.70 30.17 8.63
C PRO A 143 4.31 31.13 9.73
N GLU A 144 3.32 30.76 10.52
CA GLU A 144 3.01 31.44 11.78
C GLU A 144 4.11 31.21 12.83
N THR A 145 4.15 32.10 13.84
CA THR A 145 5.11 31.95 14.94
C THR A 145 4.92 30.61 15.65
N GLY A 146 5.95 29.75 15.59
CA GLY A 146 5.95 28.42 16.20
C GLY A 146 5.51 27.29 15.29
N SER A 147 5.03 27.58 14.06
CA SER A 147 4.82 26.57 13.05
C SER A 147 6.15 26.06 12.50
N THR A 148 6.27 24.74 12.39
CA THR A 148 7.44 24.05 11.82
C THR A 148 7.11 23.26 10.56
N VAL A 149 5.81 23.02 10.29
CA VAL A 149 5.28 22.54 9.01
C VAL A 149 4.07 23.40 8.67
N TYR A 150 4.01 23.88 7.46
CA TYR A 150 2.91 24.71 6.96
C TYR A 150 2.75 24.51 5.45
N GLY A 151 1.65 24.96 4.89
CA GLY A 151 1.43 24.87 3.46
C GLY A 151 -0.03 25.09 3.09
N ARG A 152 -0.36 24.68 1.88
CA ARG A 152 -1.69 24.85 1.30
C ARG A 152 -2.19 23.56 0.68
N VAL A 153 -3.49 23.30 0.85
CA VAL A 153 -4.21 22.27 0.09
C VAL A 153 -5.10 22.97 -0.91
N CYS A 154 -4.99 22.64 -2.18
CA CYS A 154 -5.75 23.29 -3.25
C CYS A 154 -6.28 22.29 -4.29
N CYS A 155 -7.27 22.74 -5.04
CA CYS A 155 -7.77 22.11 -6.26
C CYS A 155 -7.97 23.21 -7.30
N ASN A 156 -7.31 23.08 -8.47
CA ASN A 156 -7.34 24.08 -9.53
C ASN A 156 -6.96 25.50 -9.01
N ASP A 157 -5.86 25.61 -8.27
CA ASP A 157 -5.35 26.84 -7.61
C ASP A 157 -6.27 27.43 -6.54
N LYS A 158 -7.43 26.83 -6.28
CA LYS A 158 -8.36 27.26 -5.24
C LYS A 158 -8.12 26.49 -3.95
N GLY A 159 -7.88 27.20 -2.86
CA GLY A 159 -7.68 26.59 -1.54
C GLY A 159 -8.91 25.82 -1.06
N LEU A 160 -8.68 24.68 -0.45
CA LEU A 160 -9.72 23.80 0.12
C LEU A 160 -9.75 23.95 1.64
N ALA A 161 -10.87 24.46 2.16
CA ALA A 161 -11.09 24.66 3.60
C ALA A 161 -11.48 23.37 4.30
N GLY A 162 -11.07 23.20 5.57
CA GLY A 162 -11.48 22.10 6.43
C GLY A 162 -10.82 20.75 6.09
N VAL A 163 -9.80 20.73 5.26
CA VAL A 163 -9.04 19.51 4.95
C VAL A 163 -8.12 19.16 6.13
N MET A 164 -8.15 17.93 6.58
CA MET A 164 -7.29 17.45 7.67
C MET A 164 -5.89 17.09 7.16
N LEU A 165 -4.88 17.47 7.95
CA LEU A 165 -3.49 17.08 7.75
C LEU A 165 -2.88 16.59 9.06
N SER A 166 -1.91 15.69 8.95
CA SER A 166 -1.22 15.15 10.12
C SER A 166 0.25 14.81 9.83
N ASP A 167 1.07 14.88 10.88
CA ASP A 167 2.45 14.40 10.92
C ASP A 167 2.59 13.05 11.66
N GLY A 168 1.46 12.36 11.91
CA GLY A 168 1.39 11.16 12.74
C GLY A 168 1.24 11.43 14.24
N VAL A 169 1.35 12.68 14.70
CA VAL A 169 1.19 13.09 16.12
C VAL A 169 0.12 14.15 16.25
N SER A 170 0.22 15.20 15.47
CA SER A 170 -0.71 16.32 15.40
C SER A 170 -1.72 16.13 14.27
N VAL A 171 -2.95 16.59 14.46
CA VAL A 171 -3.96 16.70 13.41
C VAL A 171 -4.43 18.15 13.40
N VAL A 172 -4.42 18.78 12.22
CA VAL A 172 -4.85 20.15 11.99
C VAL A 172 -5.79 20.20 10.79
N GLN A 173 -6.51 21.32 10.64
CA GLN A 173 -7.35 21.57 9.45
C GLN A 173 -6.89 22.82 8.71
N THR A 174 -7.12 22.85 7.41
CA THR A 174 -6.93 24.05 6.59
C THR A 174 -7.98 25.12 6.90
N ASP A 175 -7.57 26.38 6.81
CA ASP A 175 -8.44 27.56 6.90
C ASP A 175 -9.30 27.77 5.62
N ALA A 176 -10.01 28.90 5.55
CA ALA A 176 -10.86 29.26 4.42
C ALA A 176 -10.08 29.44 3.09
N ASN A 177 -8.77 29.64 3.14
CA ASN A 177 -7.88 29.79 2.00
C ASN A 177 -7.13 28.50 1.64
N GLY A 178 -7.42 27.41 2.35
CA GLY A 178 -6.73 26.13 2.22
C GLY A 178 -5.39 26.07 2.92
N VAL A 179 -5.04 27.06 3.75
CA VAL A 179 -3.75 27.13 4.46
C VAL A 179 -3.81 26.37 5.76
N TYR A 180 -2.77 25.62 6.07
CA TYR A 180 -2.61 24.97 7.36
C TYR A 180 -1.30 25.35 8.03
N GLN A 181 -1.29 25.27 9.37
CA GLN A 181 -0.16 25.56 10.22
C GLN A 181 -0.04 24.46 11.27
N MET A 182 1.14 23.88 11.41
CA MET A 182 1.39 22.78 12.33
C MET A 182 2.67 22.98 13.11
N LYS A 183 2.60 22.80 14.43
CA LYS A 183 3.78 22.65 15.27
C LYS A 183 4.14 21.17 15.34
N SER A 184 5.13 20.76 14.58
CA SER A 184 5.62 19.38 14.47
C SER A 184 7.07 19.29 14.98
N ASP A 185 7.41 18.24 15.70
CA ASP A 185 8.79 17.86 15.99
C ASP A 185 9.39 16.99 14.88
N LYS A 186 8.61 16.73 13.83
CA LYS A 186 8.99 15.91 12.67
C LYS A 186 9.46 14.50 13.02
N LYS A 187 8.91 13.95 14.11
CA LYS A 187 9.30 12.65 14.67
C LYS A 187 9.25 11.52 13.62
N TYR A 188 8.18 11.47 12.83
CA TYR A 188 7.98 10.43 11.81
C TYR A 188 8.55 10.79 10.45
N GLY A 189 8.97 12.05 10.25
CA GLY A 189 9.64 12.50 9.03
C GLY A 189 8.72 12.66 7.81
N TYR A 190 7.40 12.74 8.01
CA TYR A 190 6.42 13.00 6.95
C TYR A 190 5.27 13.89 7.43
N VAL A 191 4.52 14.39 6.48
CA VAL A 191 3.17 14.95 6.67
C VAL A 191 2.26 14.37 5.61
N PHE A 192 1.02 14.06 5.96
CA PHE A 192 0.02 13.54 5.05
C PHE A 192 -1.28 14.35 5.09
N VAL A 193 -2.00 14.34 3.98
CA VAL A 193 -3.35 14.87 3.86
C VAL A 193 -4.36 13.73 4.01
N SER A 194 -5.34 13.88 4.92
CA SER A 194 -6.51 13.02 4.96
C SER A 194 -7.43 13.47 3.82
N LEU A 195 -7.48 12.72 2.72
CA LEU A 195 -8.25 13.07 1.53
C LEU A 195 -9.70 13.41 1.92
N PRO A 196 -10.21 14.59 1.58
CA PRO A 196 -11.62 14.91 1.81
C PRO A 196 -12.51 14.19 0.80
N SER A 197 -13.75 13.91 1.18
CA SER A 197 -14.77 13.37 0.29
C SER A 197 -14.94 14.22 -0.98
N GLY A 198 -15.10 13.57 -2.12
CA GLY A 198 -15.23 14.21 -3.43
C GLY A 198 -13.91 14.59 -4.08
N TYR A 199 -12.77 14.27 -3.46
CA TYR A 199 -11.45 14.56 -4.00
C TYR A 199 -10.55 13.32 -4.05
N GLU A 200 -9.62 13.37 -4.99
CA GLU A 200 -8.54 12.39 -5.19
C GLU A 200 -7.19 13.12 -5.30
N THR A 201 -6.10 12.39 -5.18
CA THR A 201 -4.75 12.88 -5.46
C THR A 201 -4.19 12.20 -6.71
N SER A 202 -3.10 12.72 -7.25
CA SER A 202 -2.32 12.01 -8.26
C SER A 202 -1.77 10.70 -7.71
N ASN A 203 -1.59 9.71 -8.58
CA ASN A 203 -0.99 8.44 -8.23
C ASN A 203 0.39 8.27 -8.89
N MET A 204 1.32 7.66 -8.17
CA MET A 204 2.55 7.12 -8.71
C MET A 204 2.39 5.60 -8.88
N GLY A 205 1.96 5.16 -10.07
CA GLY A 205 1.48 3.80 -10.27
C GLY A 205 0.19 3.55 -9.50
N VAL A 206 0.21 2.63 -8.52
CA VAL A 206 -0.94 2.39 -7.63
C VAL A 206 -0.93 3.25 -6.36
N LEU A 207 0.18 3.95 -6.05
CA LEU A 207 0.33 4.72 -4.81
C LEU A 207 -0.31 6.10 -4.91
N PRO A 208 -1.28 6.44 -4.04
CA PRO A 208 -1.79 7.80 -3.93
C PRO A 208 -0.75 8.73 -3.28
N LEU A 209 -0.56 9.91 -3.84
CA LEU A 209 0.39 10.90 -3.32
C LEU A 209 -0.22 11.70 -2.17
N ILE A 210 -0.62 11.01 -1.12
CA ILE A 210 -1.27 11.60 0.07
C ILE A 210 -0.26 12.11 1.12
N HIS A 211 1.02 11.80 0.99
CA HIS A 211 2.04 12.18 1.97
C HIS A 211 3.31 12.68 1.30
N GLN A 212 4.06 13.49 2.04
CA GLN A 212 5.35 14.02 1.62
C GLN A 212 6.35 13.92 2.77
N LYS A 213 7.62 13.63 2.42
CA LYS A 213 8.71 13.55 3.41
C LYS A 213 9.12 14.94 3.87
N LEU A 214 9.40 15.06 5.16
CA LEU A 214 9.98 16.25 5.77
C LEU A 214 11.50 16.13 5.80
N THR A 215 12.20 17.10 5.27
CA THR A 215 13.65 17.05 5.04
C THR A 215 14.44 18.02 5.91
N SER A 216 13.78 19.06 6.44
CA SER A 216 14.45 20.06 7.28
C SER A 216 14.44 19.66 8.77
N ALA A 217 15.37 20.24 9.52
CA ALA A 217 15.42 20.03 10.98
C ALA A 217 14.11 20.47 11.66
N ALA A 218 13.77 19.86 12.80
CA ALA A 218 12.54 20.10 13.54
C ALA A 218 12.27 21.58 13.90
N SER A 219 13.33 22.39 14.04
CA SER A 219 13.22 23.83 14.36
C SER A 219 13.02 24.75 13.15
N ILE A 220 13.09 24.20 11.91
CA ILE A 220 12.98 24.98 10.67
C ILE A 220 11.57 24.79 10.11
N ALA A 221 10.90 25.91 9.82
CA ALA A 221 9.61 25.85 9.15
C ALA A 221 9.77 25.33 7.72
N GLU A 222 9.03 24.29 7.38
CA GLU A 222 9.05 23.61 6.08
C GLU A 222 7.69 23.71 5.44
N ARG A 223 7.65 24.17 4.19
CA ARG A 223 6.41 24.28 3.42
C ARG A 223 6.14 22.97 2.68
N VAL A 224 4.92 22.46 2.82
CA VAL A 224 4.44 21.27 2.13
C VAL A 224 3.03 21.55 1.60
N ASP A 225 2.88 21.55 0.29
CA ASP A 225 1.61 21.81 -0.37
C ASP A 225 1.04 20.52 -0.96
N PHE A 226 -0.29 20.40 -1.00
CA PHE A 226 -1.00 19.29 -1.62
C PHE A 226 -1.95 19.81 -2.70
N GLU A 227 -1.87 19.24 -3.89
CA GLU A 227 -2.84 19.46 -4.96
C GLU A 227 -3.77 18.27 -5.05
N LEU A 228 -5.07 18.53 -4.97
CA LEU A 228 -6.13 17.55 -5.07
C LEU A 228 -6.95 17.77 -6.33
N PHE A 229 -7.66 16.75 -6.78
CA PHE A 229 -8.48 16.75 -7.98
C PHE A 229 -9.90 16.35 -7.63
N GLU A 230 -10.90 16.96 -8.29
CA GLU A 230 -12.29 16.55 -8.08
C GLU A 230 -12.51 15.12 -8.55
N ALA A 231 -12.96 14.26 -7.62
CA ALA A 231 -13.30 12.87 -7.91
C ALA A 231 -14.76 12.69 -8.37
N GLY A 232 -15.60 13.69 -8.21
CA GLY A 232 -17.03 13.60 -8.44
C GLY A 232 -17.75 12.85 -7.30
N ASP A 233 -18.90 12.27 -7.61
CA ASP A 233 -19.71 11.53 -6.62
C ASP A 233 -19.02 10.19 -6.28
N GLN A 234 -18.75 9.99 -5.00
CA GLN A 234 -18.13 8.80 -4.42
C GLN A 234 -19.08 8.09 -3.45
N SER A 235 -20.36 8.46 -3.38
CA SER A 235 -21.34 7.85 -2.47
C SER A 235 -21.52 6.35 -2.71
N ASN A 236 -21.31 5.91 -3.96
CA ASN A 236 -21.23 4.51 -4.33
C ASN A 236 -19.79 4.19 -4.74
N HIS A 237 -19.14 3.32 -3.97
CA HIS A 237 -17.77 2.91 -4.26
C HIS A 237 -17.48 1.50 -3.75
N THR A 238 -16.39 0.93 -4.22
CA THR A 238 -15.92 -0.40 -3.84
C THR A 238 -14.50 -0.34 -3.31
N ILE A 239 -14.22 -1.02 -2.21
CA ILE A 239 -12.88 -1.28 -1.69
C ILE A 239 -12.54 -2.75 -1.92
N LEU A 240 -11.50 -3.01 -2.70
CA LEU A 240 -10.91 -4.35 -2.85
C LEU A 240 -9.88 -4.54 -1.72
N ALA A 241 -10.10 -5.51 -0.85
CA ALA A 241 -9.23 -5.74 0.31
C ALA A 241 -8.26 -6.91 0.04
N PHE A 242 -6.97 -6.61 -0.01
CA PHE A 242 -5.88 -7.50 -0.39
C PHE A 242 -5.09 -7.91 0.84
N GLY A 243 -5.31 -9.11 1.38
CA GLY A 243 -4.59 -9.63 2.55
C GLY A 243 -3.43 -10.55 2.17
N ASP A 244 -2.35 -10.48 2.93
CA ASP A 244 -1.36 -11.54 3.09
C ASP A 244 -0.83 -12.10 1.75
N MET A 245 -0.06 -11.31 1.02
CA MET A 245 0.53 -11.70 -0.28
C MET A 245 1.80 -12.52 -0.11
N HIS A 246 2.60 -12.23 0.93
CA HIS A 246 3.85 -12.92 1.28
C HIS A 246 4.79 -13.15 0.11
N LEU A 247 5.02 -12.11 -0.69
CA LEU A 247 5.94 -12.17 -1.81
C LEU A 247 7.40 -12.18 -1.33
N ALA A 248 8.20 -13.04 -1.93
CA ALA A 248 9.57 -13.27 -1.53
C ALA A 248 10.50 -13.67 -2.68
N ASP A 249 10.03 -13.65 -3.92
CA ASP A 249 10.71 -14.17 -5.11
C ASP A 249 11.16 -15.63 -4.91
N ARG A 250 10.22 -16.49 -4.52
CA ARG A 250 10.44 -17.91 -4.26
C ARG A 250 9.24 -18.76 -4.67
N ASN A 251 9.48 -20.00 -5.07
CA ASN A 251 8.45 -21.02 -5.32
C ASN A 251 7.33 -20.55 -6.28
N ASN A 252 7.67 -19.73 -7.27
CA ASN A 252 6.74 -19.13 -8.23
C ASN A 252 5.67 -18.21 -7.60
N ASP A 253 5.94 -17.65 -6.40
CA ASP A 253 5.00 -16.74 -5.72
C ASP A 253 4.66 -15.51 -6.58
N LYS A 254 5.65 -14.99 -7.34
CA LYS A 254 5.44 -13.86 -8.24
C LYS A 254 4.55 -14.22 -9.43
N GLU A 255 4.74 -15.39 -10.04
CA GLU A 255 3.94 -15.86 -11.14
C GLU A 255 2.46 -16.00 -10.71
N TYR A 256 2.19 -16.58 -9.55
CA TYR A 256 0.85 -16.67 -8.97
C TYR A 256 0.27 -15.29 -8.62
N PHE A 257 1.10 -14.40 -8.10
CA PHE A 257 0.69 -13.01 -7.85
C PHE A 257 0.36 -12.27 -9.15
N TYR A 258 1.04 -12.59 -10.27
CA TYR A 258 0.72 -11.99 -11.57
C TYR A 258 -0.62 -12.50 -12.12
N GLU A 259 -1.01 -13.71 -11.79
CA GLU A 259 -2.36 -14.21 -12.06
C GLU A 259 -3.41 -13.43 -11.27
N PHE A 260 -3.15 -13.17 -9.99
CA PHE A 260 -3.99 -12.29 -9.18
C PHE A 260 -4.07 -10.86 -9.78
N CYS A 261 -2.95 -10.25 -10.16
CA CYS A 261 -2.97 -8.94 -10.83
C CYS A 261 -3.80 -8.94 -12.12
N SER A 262 -3.77 -10.04 -12.86
CA SER A 262 -4.57 -10.21 -14.09
C SER A 262 -6.06 -10.32 -13.78
N ASP A 263 -6.43 -11.02 -12.71
CA ASP A 263 -7.81 -11.12 -12.22
C ASP A 263 -8.35 -9.75 -11.78
N ILE A 264 -7.55 -8.96 -11.04
CA ILE A 264 -7.92 -7.58 -10.66
C ILE A 264 -8.10 -6.69 -11.91
N ASN A 265 -7.18 -6.76 -12.87
CA ASN A 265 -7.32 -5.98 -14.11
C ASN A 265 -8.56 -6.37 -14.92
N ALA A 266 -8.96 -7.65 -14.91
CA ALA A 266 -10.20 -8.12 -15.50
C ALA A 266 -11.43 -7.57 -14.75
N TYR A 267 -11.42 -7.62 -13.42
CA TYR A 267 -12.45 -7.03 -12.57
C TYR A 267 -12.64 -5.53 -12.88
N LEU A 268 -11.56 -4.75 -12.87
CA LEU A 268 -11.59 -3.31 -13.18
C LEU A 268 -12.09 -3.04 -14.60
N SER A 269 -11.77 -3.92 -15.55
CA SER A 269 -12.25 -3.81 -16.93
C SER A 269 -13.75 -4.03 -17.04
N ALA A 270 -14.33 -4.86 -16.18
CA ALA A 270 -15.78 -5.08 -16.10
C ALA A 270 -16.51 -3.93 -15.37
N HIS A 271 -15.81 -3.19 -14.49
CA HIS A 271 -16.35 -2.15 -13.61
C HIS A 271 -15.81 -0.75 -13.93
N LYS A 272 -15.61 -0.42 -15.20
CA LYS A 272 -14.97 0.85 -15.65
C LYS A 272 -15.69 2.13 -15.24
N SER A 273 -17.00 2.05 -15.03
CA SER A 273 -17.83 3.18 -14.60
C SER A 273 -17.87 3.37 -13.09
N ASP A 274 -17.37 2.38 -12.34
CA ASP A 274 -17.52 2.34 -10.91
C ASP A 274 -16.32 2.99 -10.21
N LYS A 275 -16.54 3.57 -9.04
CA LYS A 275 -15.49 4.07 -8.18
C LYS A 275 -14.88 2.89 -7.41
N VAL A 276 -13.74 2.40 -7.87
CA VAL A 276 -13.04 1.26 -7.28
C VAL A 276 -11.70 1.69 -6.73
N TYR A 277 -11.47 1.36 -5.48
CA TYR A 277 -10.22 1.56 -4.74
C TYR A 277 -9.77 0.23 -4.15
N ALA A 278 -8.53 0.15 -3.70
CA ALA A 278 -8.08 -1.02 -2.97
C ALA A 278 -7.34 -0.63 -1.69
N VAL A 279 -7.29 -1.57 -0.75
CA VAL A 279 -6.45 -1.51 0.44
C VAL A 279 -5.68 -2.81 0.59
N THR A 280 -4.40 -2.74 0.94
CA THR A 280 -3.69 -3.92 1.43
C THR A 280 -3.94 -4.08 2.93
N LEU A 281 -3.90 -5.32 3.40
CA LEU A 281 -4.10 -5.63 4.82
C LEU A 281 -2.81 -6.13 5.49
N GLY A 282 -1.65 -5.68 4.97
CA GLY A 282 -0.34 -6.08 5.47
C GLY A 282 0.17 -7.40 4.89
N ASP A 283 1.40 -7.73 5.27
CA ASP A 283 2.14 -8.92 4.82
C ASP A 283 2.22 -9.02 3.29
N MET A 284 2.54 -7.87 2.64
CA MET A 284 2.80 -7.82 1.21
C MET A 284 4.06 -8.57 0.84
N THR A 285 5.07 -8.48 1.71
CA THR A 285 6.35 -9.15 1.54
C THR A 285 6.56 -10.22 2.61
N TRP A 286 7.71 -10.90 2.55
CA TRP A 286 8.13 -11.83 3.59
C TRP A 286 9.54 -11.47 4.08
N ASP A 287 9.64 -10.78 5.22
CA ASP A 287 10.87 -10.25 5.82
C ASP A 287 12.03 -11.28 5.89
N TYR A 288 11.73 -12.56 6.07
CA TYR A 288 12.72 -13.64 6.12
C TYR A 288 13.55 -13.77 4.83
N TYR A 289 13.06 -13.25 3.72
CA TYR A 289 13.70 -13.33 2.40
C TYR A 289 14.14 -11.98 1.85
N TRP A 290 13.92 -10.88 2.58
CA TRP A 290 14.26 -9.55 2.12
C TRP A 290 15.69 -9.42 1.63
N TYR A 291 16.64 -9.94 2.42
CA TYR A 291 18.06 -9.83 2.12
C TYR A 291 18.59 -10.99 1.28
N SER A 292 18.11 -12.22 1.50
CA SER A 292 18.57 -13.38 0.75
C SER A 292 18.12 -13.38 -0.72
N ASN A 293 16.90 -12.89 -0.97
CA ASN A 293 16.31 -12.87 -2.31
C ASN A 293 16.24 -11.46 -2.89
N SER A 294 16.69 -10.44 -2.14
CA SER A 294 16.58 -9.01 -2.53
C SER A 294 15.15 -8.59 -2.83
N TYR A 295 14.18 -9.12 -2.08
CA TYR A 295 12.77 -8.85 -2.27
C TYR A 295 12.20 -8.07 -1.09
N GLN A 296 12.22 -6.74 -1.19
CA GLN A 296 11.78 -5.77 -0.19
C GLN A 296 10.64 -4.90 -0.75
N MET A 297 10.21 -3.88 -0.02
CA MET A 297 9.09 -2.99 -0.38
C MET A 297 9.18 -2.43 -1.81
N GLN A 298 10.38 -2.06 -2.29
CA GLN A 298 10.54 -1.55 -3.66
C GLN A 298 10.29 -2.62 -4.73
N ALA A 299 10.65 -3.88 -4.46
CA ALA A 299 10.37 -5.00 -5.35
C ALA A 299 8.86 -5.29 -5.41
N TYR A 300 8.21 -5.33 -4.24
CA TYR A 300 6.75 -5.43 -4.15
C TYR A 300 6.06 -4.32 -4.94
N LEU A 301 6.46 -3.05 -4.74
CA LEU A 301 5.87 -1.92 -5.46
C LEU A 301 5.99 -2.08 -6.98
N SER A 302 7.14 -2.59 -7.45
CA SER A 302 7.33 -2.88 -8.88
C SER A 302 6.34 -3.93 -9.39
N ASP A 303 6.08 -4.98 -8.59
CA ASP A 303 5.19 -6.07 -8.99
C ASP A 303 3.71 -5.68 -8.89
N VAL A 304 3.27 -4.98 -7.82
CA VAL A 304 1.87 -4.55 -7.68
C VAL A 304 1.47 -3.49 -8.71
N ASN A 305 2.41 -2.74 -9.25
CA ASN A 305 2.19 -1.80 -10.38
C ASN A 305 1.80 -2.49 -11.70
N ARG A 306 1.69 -3.83 -11.74
CA ARG A 306 1.02 -4.57 -12.84
C ARG A 306 -0.49 -4.35 -12.84
N ILE A 307 -1.08 -4.03 -11.69
CA ILE A 307 -2.45 -3.54 -11.59
C ILE A 307 -2.49 -2.13 -12.17
N LYS A 308 -3.46 -1.85 -13.04
CA LYS A 308 -3.56 -0.58 -13.74
C LYS A 308 -4.81 0.19 -13.33
N ASN A 309 -4.69 1.52 -13.26
CA ASN A 309 -5.81 2.42 -13.00
C ASN A 309 -6.55 2.11 -11.68
N LEU A 310 -5.81 1.73 -10.65
CA LEU A 310 -6.32 1.47 -9.30
C LEU A 310 -5.49 2.24 -8.29
N THR A 311 -6.16 2.96 -7.40
CA THR A 311 -5.54 3.53 -6.20
C THR A 311 -5.51 2.48 -5.10
N VAL A 312 -4.33 2.18 -4.57
CA VAL A 312 -4.13 1.20 -3.49
C VAL A 312 -3.59 1.91 -2.25
N PHE A 313 -4.38 1.90 -1.18
CA PHE A 313 -3.96 2.33 0.15
C PHE A 313 -3.27 1.17 0.85
N HIS A 314 -2.13 1.42 1.50
CA HIS A 314 -1.31 0.35 2.05
C HIS A 314 -1.37 0.32 3.57
N THR A 315 -1.58 -0.88 4.13
CA THR A 315 -1.48 -1.20 5.56
C THR A 315 -0.26 -2.07 5.79
N ILE A 316 0.49 -1.81 6.84
CA ILE A 316 1.68 -2.58 7.20
C ILE A 316 1.27 -3.87 7.94
N GLY A 317 1.99 -4.99 7.68
CA GLY A 317 1.85 -6.25 8.40
C GLY A 317 3.14 -6.67 9.11
N ASN A 318 3.11 -7.75 9.87
CA ASN A 318 4.27 -8.18 10.63
C ASN A 318 5.45 -8.65 9.76
N HIS A 319 5.21 -9.08 8.54
CA HIS A 319 6.26 -9.45 7.57
C HIS A 319 6.71 -8.28 6.69
N ASP A 320 6.22 -7.07 6.94
CA ASP A 320 6.62 -5.84 6.28
C ASP A 320 7.55 -4.98 7.16
N HIS A 321 7.93 -5.49 8.32
CA HIS A 321 8.90 -4.90 9.23
C HIS A 321 10.29 -5.49 9.03
N ASP A 322 11.32 -4.65 9.05
CA ASP A 322 12.72 -5.09 8.89
C ASP A 322 13.22 -5.83 10.14
N MET A 323 13.45 -7.13 10.01
CA MET A 323 13.97 -7.96 11.11
C MET A 323 15.39 -7.59 11.55
N ASN A 324 16.14 -6.83 10.74
CA ASN A 324 17.51 -6.36 11.05
C ASN A 324 17.54 -4.99 11.73
N SER A 325 16.40 -4.33 11.84
CA SER A 325 16.22 -3.08 12.58
C SER A 325 15.69 -3.35 13.99
N ALA A 326 15.88 -2.42 14.92
CA ALA A 326 15.45 -2.57 16.31
C ALA A 326 14.34 -1.58 16.67
N GLY A 327 13.31 -2.07 17.36
CA GLY A 327 12.17 -1.25 17.80
C GLY A 327 11.17 -1.00 16.69
N ASP A 328 10.01 -0.53 17.05
CA ASP A 328 8.83 -0.43 16.20
C ASP A 328 9.04 0.49 14.99
N PHE A 329 9.36 1.73 15.26
CA PHE A 329 9.51 2.78 14.24
C PHE A 329 10.58 2.47 13.18
N ASP A 330 11.77 2.00 13.60
CA ASP A 330 12.85 1.76 12.64
C ASP A 330 12.63 0.48 11.82
N THR A 331 11.87 -0.49 12.34
CA THR A 331 11.48 -1.68 11.58
C THR A 331 10.48 -1.37 10.48
N ALA A 332 9.58 -0.40 10.69
CA ALA A 332 8.59 0.05 9.71
C ALA A 332 9.16 1.02 8.66
N ARG A 333 10.43 1.46 8.81
CA ARG A 333 11.03 2.53 7.99
C ARG A 333 10.96 2.26 6.49
N GLN A 334 11.25 1.05 6.05
CA GLN A 334 11.21 0.71 4.61
C GLN A 334 9.79 0.82 4.03
N PHE A 335 8.77 0.42 4.81
CA PHE A 335 7.38 0.59 4.43
C PHE A 335 7.05 2.08 4.28
N MET A 336 7.36 2.89 5.30
CA MET A 336 7.10 4.33 5.27
C MET A 336 7.87 5.07 4.18
N ASP A 337 9.07 4.62 3.84
CA ASP A 337 9.90 5.24 2.83
C ASP A 337 9.43 4.96 1.40
N VAL A 338 8.72 3.84 1.18
CA VAL A 338 8.37 3.35 -0.16
C VAL A 338 6.86 3.44 -0.45
N LEU A 339 6.01 3.16 0.52
CA LEU A 339 4.58 2.95 0.29
C LEU A 339 3.70 4.05 0.88
N ALA A 340 3.64 4.17 2.21
CA ALA A 340 2.70 5.05 2.91
C ALA A 340 3.17 5.32 4.34
N PRO A 341 2.60 6.32 5.07
CA PRO A 341 2.66 6.34 6.52
C PRO A 341 2.18 5.00 7.11
N ASP A 342 2.73 4.60 8.25
CA ASP A 342 2.32 3.37 8.96
C ASP A 342 0.88 3.43 9.46
N TYR A 343 0.35 4.63 9.74
CA TYR A 343 -1.06 4.90 9.98
C TYR A 343 -1.48 6.26 9.45
N TYR A 344 -2.69 6.35 8.94
CA TYR A 344 -3.28 7.56 8.32
C TYR A 344 -4.79 7.41 8.13
N SER A 345 -5.46 8.47 7.67
CA SER A 345 -6.88 8.46 7.36
C SER A 345 -7.18 9.09 5.99
N PHE A 346 -8.35 8.80 5.44
CA PHE A 346 -8.89 9.40 4.23
C PHE A 346 -10.41 9.24 4.20
N ASN A 347 -11.09 9.97 3.30
CA ASN A 347 -12.53 9.88 3.13
C ASN A 347 -12.86 9.53 1.68
N ILE A 348 -13.83 8.64 1.49
CA ILE A 348 -14.44 8.32 0.19
C ILE A 348 -15.95 8.35 0.38
N GLY A 349 -16.64 9.20 -0.38
CA GLY A 349 -18.09 9.43 -0.17
C GLY A 349 -18.39 9.84 1.27
N ASP A 350 -19.37 9.21 1.88
CA ASP A 350 -19.82 9.52 3.24
C ASP A 350 -19.10 8.70 4.33
N VAL A 351 -18.00 8.01 3.99
CA VAL A 351 -17.29 7.10 4.89
C VAL A 351 -15.91 7.65 5.24
N HIS A 352 -15.56 7.57 6.52
CA HIS A 352 -14.22 7.85 7.02
C HIS A 352 -13.42 6.55 7.15
N TYR A 353 -12.30 6.47 6.44
CA TYR A 353 -11.39 5.34 6.41
C TYR A 353 -10.15 5.62 7.23
N VAL A 354 -9.73 4.65 8.04
CA VAL A 354 -8.52 4.74 8.86
C VAL A 354 -7.65 3.52 8.65
N VAL A 355 -6.40 3.73 8.29
CA VAL A 355 -5.36 2.69 8.28
C VAL A 355 -4.62 2.74 9.60
N LEU A 356 -4.42 1.59 10.23
CA LEU A 356 -3.72 1.46 11.51
C LEU A 356 -2.60 0.42 11.42
N ASP A 357 -1.46 0.73 12.01
CA ASP A 357 -0.43 -0.25 12.34
C ASP A 357 -0.74 -0.88 13.70
N ASN A 358 -1.28 -2.11 13.67
CA ASN A 358 -1.56 -2.87 14.89
C ASN A 358 -0.55 -3.99 15.17
N ILE A 359 0.66 -3.83 14.63
CA ILE A 359 1.81 -4.71 14.86
C ILE A 359 2.90 -3.93 15.58
N LEU A 360 3.03 -4.10 16.87
CA LEU A 360 4.10 -3.49 17.66
C LEU A 360 5.35 -4.38 17.62
N CYS A 361 6.34 -4.03 16.84
CA CYS A 361 7.61 -4.73 16.78
C CYS A 361 8.51 -4.40 17.96
N THR A 362 9.02 -5.43 18.62
CA THR A 362 9.92 -5.33 19.78
C THR A 362 11.26 -6.03 19.58
N ASN A 363 11.58 -6.40 18.34
CA ASN A 363 12.85 -7.02 17.97
C ASN A 363 14.05 -6.10 18.24
N ASN A 364 15.21 -6.72 18.40
CA ASN A 364 16.46 -6.02 18.73
C ASN A 364 17.43 -5.86 17.53
N GLY A 365 16.97 -6.13 16.31
CA GLY A 365 17.80 -6.04 15.10
C GLY A 365 18.72 -7.24 14.89
N GLY A 366 18.53 -8.33 15.60
CA GLY A 366 19.37 -9.54 15.51
C GLY A 366 18.97 -10.50 14.37
N GLY A 367 18.13 -10.09 13.44
CA GLY A 367 17.63 -10.90 12.34
C GLY A 367 16.52 -11.86 12.75
N ARG A 368 16.31 -12.91 11.96
CA ARG A 368 15.17 -13.83 12.05
C ARG A 368 14.94 -14.43 13.43
N ASP A 369 16.01 -14.86 14.13
CA ASP A 369 15.91 -15.53 15.42
C ASP A 369 15.57 -14.57 16.58
N HIS A 370 15.61 -13.27 16.34
CA HIS A 370 15.33 -12.20 17.30
C HIS A 370 14.09 -11.38 16.93
N ARG A 371 13.33 -11.83 15.93
CA ARG A 371 12.10 -11.19 15.50
C ARG A 371 10.98 -11.43 16.51
N THR A 372 10.47 -10.34 17.08
CA THR A 372 9.39 -10.36 18.06
C THR A 372 8.42 -9.22 17.82
N TYR A 373 7.14 -9.47 18.01
CA TYR A 373 6.08 -8.46 17.90
C TYR A 373 4.85 -8.84 18.73
N ASP A 374 4.04 -7.86 19.07
CA ASP A 374 2.71 -8.01 19.66
C ASP A 374 1.66 -7.43 18.71
N GLN A 375 0.45 -8.00 18.70
CA GLN A 375 -0.69 -7.42 17.96
C GLN A 375 -1.36 -6.36 18.83
N LYS A 376 -0.92 -5.12 18.71
CA LYS A 376 -1.49 -3.98 19.45
C LYS A 376 -1.06 -2.63 18.89
N LEU A 377 -1.92 -1.63 19.10
CA LEU A 377 -1.64 -0.23 18.82
C LEU A 377 -0.76 0.38 19.93
N THR A 378 0.11 1.30 19.54
CA THR A 378 0.84 2.14 20.51
C THR A 378 -0.09 3.15 21.18
N LYS A 379 0.34 3.74 22.30
CA LYS A 379 -0.42 4.81 22.96
C LYS A 379 -0.46 6.07 22.10
N GLU A 380 0.63 6.34 21.40
CA GLU A 380 0.77 7.44 20.45
C GLU A 380 -0.25 7.35 19.34
N GLN A 381 -0.39 6.17 18.75
CA GLN A 381 -1.33 5.92 17.67
C GLN A 381 -2.79 6.02 18.16
N LEU A 382 -3.12 5.49 19.35
CA LEU A 382 -4.45 5.68 19.97
C LEU A 382 -4.74 7.16 20.26
N SER A 383 -3.74 7.93 20.67
CA SER A 383 -3.87 9.37 20.91
C SER A 383 -4.08 10.15 19.61
N TRP A 384 -3.38 9.76 18.53
CA TRP A 384 -3.58 10.30 17.19
C TRP A 384 -4.98 9.98 16.67
N LEU A 385 -5.41 8.71 16.75
CA LEU A 385 -6.74 8.28 16.32
C LEU A 385 -7.85 9.07 17.03
N ALA A 386 -7.71 9.30 18.34
CA ALA A 386 -8.67 10.11 19.08
C ALA A 386 -8.78 11.56 18.58
N LYS A 387 -7.65 12.16 18.15
CA LYS A 387 -7.63 13.50 17.54
C LYS A 387 -8.26 13.48 16.15
N ASP A 388 -7.90 12.53 15.30
CA ASP A 388 -8.45 12.36 13.97
C ASP A 388 -9.99 12.21 14.02
N LEU A 389 -10.47 11.28 14.83
CA LEU A 389 -11.91 11.04 15.03
C LEU A 389 -12.66 12.21 15.70
N SER A 390 -11.95 13.16 16.31
CA SER A 390 -12.60 14.37 16.88
C SER A 390 -13.12 15.33 15.82
N TYR A 391 -12.61 15.24 14.60
CA TYR A 391 -13.07 16.00 13.44
C TYR A 391 -14.17 15.28 12.64
N VAL A 392 -14.48 14.03 12.99
CA VAL A 392 -15.45 13.18 12.28
C VAL A 392 -16.79 13.17 13.01
N SER A 393 -17.89 13.39 12.28
CA SER A 393 -19.24 13.31 12.85
C SER A 393 -19.51 11.90 13.37
N LYS A 394 -20.18 11.80 14.52
CA LYS A 394 -20.55 10.48 15.08
C LYS A 394 -21.58 9.70 14.25
N SER A 395 -22.25 10.37 13.31
CA SER A 395 -23.12 9.75 12.31
C SER A 395 -22.38 9.23 11.07
N THR A 396 -21.12 9.62 10.88
CA THR A 396 -20.30 9.14 9.78
C THR A 396 -19.86 7.69 10.06
N PRO A 397 -20.09 6.74 9.15
CA PRO A 397 -19.53 5.41 9.26
C PRO A 397 -18.00 5.44 9.25
N VAL A 398 -17.39 4.58 10.07
CA VAL A 398 -15.91 4.47 10.15
C VAL A 398 -15.48 3.07 9.76
N VAL A 399 -14.58 2.97 8.78
CA VAL A 399 -13.98 1.71 8.35
C VAL A 399 -12.49 1.75 8.69
N LEU A 400 -12.05 0.79 9.50
CA LEU A 400 -10.65 0.69 9.91
C LEU A 400 -9.99 -0.51 9.21
N MET A 401 -8.87 -0.27 8.57
CA MET A 401 -8.03 -1.29 7.96
C MET A 401 -6.80 -1.51 8.83
N MET A 402 -6.54 -2.77 9.18
CA MET A 402 -5.40 -3.16 10.01
C MET A 402 -4.99 -4.60 9.70
N HIS A 403 -3.76 -4.97 10.06
CA HIS A 403 -3.27 -6.31 9.72
C HIS A 403 -3.90 -7.39 10.60
N ALA A 404 -3.69 -7.35 11.90
CA ALA A 404 -4.24 -8.37 12.80
C ALA A 404 -5.71 -8.11 13.16
N THR A 405 -6.47 -9.19 13.33
CA THR A 405 -7.89 -9.10 13.71
C THR A 405 -8.08 -8.52 15.12
N THR A 406 -9.24 -7.97 15.41
CA THR A 406 -9.61 -7.50 16.75
C THR A 406 -9.50 -8.61 17.80
N SER A 407 -9.78 -9.87 17.41
CA SER A 407 -9.67 -11.04 18.31
C SER A 407 -8.25 -11.34 18.74
N ASN A 408 -7.24 -10.92 17.97
CA ASN A 408 -5.83 -11.16 18.26
C ASN A 408 -5.21 -10.10 19.18
N MET A 409 -5.86 -8.93 19.33
CA MET A 409 -5.32 -7.79 20.06
C MET A 409 -5.54 -7.83 21.58
N GLY A 410 -6.27 -8.82 22.10
CA GLY A 410 -6.54 -8.95 23.53
C GLY A 410 -7.16 -7.71 24.15
N SER A 411 -6.62 -7.21 25.26
CA SER A 411 -7.14 -6.01 25.95
C SER A 411 -6.95 -4.72 25.14
N ASN A 412 -6.05 -4.68 24.17
CA ASN A 412 -5.84 -3.52 23.31
C ASN A 412 -7.02 -3.31 22.34
N ALA A 413 -7.69 -4.38 21.91
CA ALA A 413 -8.94 -4.29 21.17
C ALA A 413 -10.04 -3.51 21.93
N THR A 414 -10.09 -3.66 23.25
CA THR A 414 -11.03 -2.90 24.08
C THR A 414 -10.74 -1.40 24.06
N ALA A 415 -9.48 -0.99 24.07
CA ALA A 415 -9.10 0.42 23.98
C ALA A 415 -9.53 1.01 22.62
N LEU A 416 -9.26 0.28 21.53
CA LEU A 416 -9.64 0.66 20.17
C LEU A 416 -11.17 0.76 20.02
N THR A 417 -11.92 -0.27 20.37
CA THR A 417 -13.39 -0.28 20.23
C THR A 417 -14.08 0.73 21.15
N SER A 418 -13.45 1.05 22.31
CA SER A 418 -13.96 2.12 23.20
C SER A 418 -13.81 3.50 22.56
N ALA A 419 -12.73 3.78 21.83
CA ALA A 419 -12.54 5.03 21.10
C ALA A 419 -13.61 5.23 20.01
N LEU A 420 -14.16 4.12 19.50
CA LEU A 420 -15.17 4.08 18.43
C LEU A 420 -16.61 3.95 18.94
N SER A 421 -16.82 3.78 20.25
CA SER A 421 -18.14 3.45 20.82
C SER A 421 -19.22 4.51 20.56
N GLY A 422 -18.82 5.76 20.25
CA GLY A 422 -19.75 6.84 19.92
C GLY A 422 -20.21 6.90 18.47
N PHE A 423 -19.62 6.11 17.57
CA PHE A 423 -20.00 6.07 16.17
C PHE A 423 -21.15 5.09 15.94
N SER A 424 -22.04 5.44 15.00
CA SER A 424 -23.25 4.64 14.72
C SER A 424 -22.93 3.34 13.97
N GLU A 425 -21.87 3.33 13.16
CA GLU A 425 -21.47 2.21 12.31
C GLU A 425 -19.95 2.12 12.24
N VAL A 426 -19.40 0.94 12.54
CA VAL A 426 -17.96 0.69 12.55
C VAL A 426 -17.68 -0.67 11.92
N HIS A 427 -16.78 -0.68 10.93
CA HIS A 427 -16.25 -1.89 10.33
C HIS A 427 -14.75 -1.94 10.50
N PHE A 428 -14.22 -3.13 10.73
CA PHE A 428 -12.81 -3.46 10.59
C PHE A 428 -12.65 -4.37 9.39
N ILE A 429 -11.59 -4.18 8.63
CA ILE A 429 -11.16 -5.10 7.58
C ILE A 429 -9.73 -5.51 7.94
N SER A 430 -9.50 -6.81 8.11
CA SER A 430 -8.24 -7.35 8.64
C SER A 430 -7.73 -8.57 7.87
N GLY A 431 -6.45 -8.93 8.06
CA GLY A 431 -5.74 -10.06 7.46
C GLY A 431 -5.13 -10.99 8.50
N HIS A 432 -3.84 -11.32 8.35
CA HIS A 432 -2.97 -12.03 9.28
C HIS A 432 -3.28 -13.51 9.52
N SER A 433 -4.55 -13.88 9.63
CA SER A 433 -4.91 -15.25 9.98
C SER A 433 -4.87 -16.23 8.80
N HIS A 434 -4.81 -15.73 7.58
CA HIS A 434 -4.97 -16.46 6.31
C HIS A 434 -6.30 -17.22 6.21
N LYS A 435 -7.28 -16.88 7.03
CA LYS A 435 -8.61 -17.50 7.06
C LYS A 435 -9.67 -16.45 6.84
N VAL A 436 -10.78 -16.86 6.24
CA VAL A 436 -11.93 -15.97 6.10
C VAL A 436 -12.85 -16.14 7.30
N ASN A 437 -12.99 -15.09 8.11
CA ASN A 437 -13.82 -15.09 9.31
C ASN A 437 -14.55 -13.76 9.50
N ASN A 438 -15.68 -13.81 10.16
CA ASN A 438 -16.44 -12.65 10.60
C ASN A 438 -16.53 -12.63 12.14
N TYR A 439 -16.15 -11.48 12.74
CA TYR A 439 -16.24 -11.25 14.18
C TYR A 439 -17.17 -10.07 14.46
N HIS A 440 -17.93 -10.13 15.55
CA HIS A 440 -18.91 -9.11 15.89
C HIS A 440 -18.74 -8.60 17.31
N GLY A 441 -18.86 -7.28 17.48
CA GLY A 441 -19.06 -6.62 18.76
C GLY A 441 -20.46 -6.04 18.89
N SER A 442 -20.65 -5.09 19.80
CA SER A 442 -21.95 -4.46 20.05
C SER A 442 -22.38 -3.49 18.93
N ASN A 443 -21.41 -2.76 18.36
CA ASN A 443 -21.63 -1.76 17.31
C ASN A 443 -20.57 -1.84 16.20
N TRP A 444 -19.84 -2.96 16.11
CA TRP A 444 -18.80 -3.14 15.12
C TRP A 444 -18.79 -4.57 14.55
N HIS A 445 -18.27 -4.68 13.34
CA HIS A 445 -18.01 -5.91 12.63
C HIS A 445 -16.55 -5.92 12.16
N ASP A 446 -15.85 -7.05 12.30
CA ASP A 446 -14.48 -7.27 11.80
C ASP A 446 -14.52 -8.37 10.74
N LEU A 447 -14.28 -7.98 9.50
CA LEU A 447 -14.18 -8.83 8.33
C LEU A 447 -12.71 -9.25 8.16
N ASN A 448 -12.38 -10.47 8.55
CA ASN A 448 -11.07 -11.04 8.25
C ASN A 448 -11.06 -11.58 6.81
N SER A 449 -10.25 -10.96 5.97
CA SER A 449 -10.31 -11.07 4.51
C SER A 449 -9.81 -12.40 3.93
N GLY A 450 -9.14 -13.26 4.73
CA GLY A 450 -8.37 -14.36 4.18
C GLY A 450 -7.05 -13.86 3.55
N ALA A 451 -6.40 -14.71 2.76
CA ALA A 451 -5.10 -14.42 2.16
C ALA A 451 -5.10 -14.64 0.64
N ILE A 452 -4.47 -13.72 -0.10
CA ILE A 452 -4.26 -13.92 -1.54
C ILE A 452 -3.34 -15.14 -1.75
N CYS A 453 -2.31 -15.29 -0.94
CA CYS A 453 -1.39 -16.44 -0.99
C CYS A 453 -1.98 -17.74 -0.41
N ALA A 454 -3.18 -17.71 0.18
CA ALA A 454 -3.75 -18.82 0.95
C ALA A 454 -2.75 -19.35 2.02
N ASP A 455 -2.19 -20.55 1.83
CA ASP A 455 -1.15 -21.12 2.70
C ASP A 455 0.26 -20.80 2.15
N TRP A 456 0.65 -19.53 2.14
CA TRP A 456 1.98 -19.02 1.69
C TRP A 456 2.41 -19.57 0.32
N TRP A 457 1.50 -19.67 -0.64
CA TRP A 457 1.73 -20.20 -1.98
C TRP A 457 2.20 -21.69 -1.99
N ASN A 458 2.03 -22.43 -0.89
CA ASN A 458 2.58 -23.77 -0.76
C ASN A 458 1.69 -24.88 -1.34
N THR A 459 0.42 -24.61 -1.61
CA THR A 459 -0.57 -25.64 -1.97
C THR A 459 -0.64 -25.98 -3.46
N ALA A 460 -0.14 -25.08 -4.34
CA ALA A 460 -0.20 -25.25 -5.81
C ALA A 460 0.69 -26.35 -6.39
N TYR A 461 1.59 -26.92 -5.64
CA TYR A 461 2.59 -27.88 -6.13
C TYR A 461 2.05 -29.17 -6.75
N ASN A 462 0.78 -29.49 -6.53
CA ASN A 462 0.18 -30.75 -6.94
C ASN A 462 -0.87 -30.59 -8.04
N THR A 463 -1.06 -29.39 -8.56
CA THR A 463 -2.09 -29.06 -9.53
C THR A 463 -1.50 -28.48 -10.80
N LYS A 464 -2.13 -28.71 -11.93
CA LYS A 464 -1.81 -28.03 -13.20
C LYS A 464 -2.42 -26.63 -13.28
N GLY A 465 -2.79 -26.05 -12.19
CA GLY A 465 -3.36 -24.73 -12.04
C GLY A 465 -3.00 -24.16 -10.69
N ALA A 466 -3.22 -22.88 -10.51
CA ALA A 466 -2.88 -22.14 -9.30
C ALA A 466 -3.91 -22.33 -8.19
N LEU A 467 -4.25 -23.59 -7.84
CA LEU A 467 -5.14 -23.86 -6.72
C LEU A 467 -4.40 -23.64 -5.41
N HIS A 468 -4.50 -22.46 -4.86
CA HIS A 468 -4.05 -22.13 -3.51
C HIS A 468 -5.20 -22.27 -2.52
N ILE A 469 -4.98 -23.05 -1.46
CA ILE A 469 -5.98 -23.35 -0.42
C ILE A 469 -5.41 -22.96 0.92
N ALA A 470 -6.16 -22.22 1.71
CA ALA A 470 -5.84 -21.88 3.09
C ALA A 470 -6.15 -23.02 4.06
N GLN A 471 -5.67 -22.93 5.30
CA GLN A 471 -5.81 -23.98 6.32
C GLN A 471 -7.26 -24.38 6.62
N ASP A 472 -8.22 -23.49 6.41
CA ASP A 472 -9.66 -23.71 6.61
C ASP A 472 -10.37 -24.22 5.34
N GLY A 473 -9.64 -24.38 4.24
CA GLY A 473 -10.16 -24.82 2.96
C GLY A 473 -10.69 -23.72 2.07
N SER A 474 -10.65 -22.46 2.51
CA SER A 474 -10.95 -21.33 1.62
C SER A 474 -9.89 -21.20 0.52
N PRO A 475 -10.25 -20.83 -0.71
CA PRO A 475 -9.26 -20.55 -1.74
C PRO A 475 -8.49 -19.27 -1.45
N GLY A 476 -7.33 -19.08 -2.09
CA GLY A 476 -6.66 -17.79 -2.16
C GLY A 476 -7.55 -16.78 -2.89
N GLY A 477 -7.67 -15.57 -2.34
CA GLY A 477 -8.58 -14.56 -2.88
C GLY A 477 -8.60 -13.28 -2.06
N TYR A 478 -9.61 -12.47 -2.29
CA TYR A 478 -9.76 -11.14 -1.69
C TYR A 478 -11.23 -10.80 -1.41
N GLN A 479 -11.46 -9.81 -0.56
CA GLN A 479 -12.81 -9.31 -0.31
C GLN A 479 -13.14 -8.14 -1.25
N ILE A 480 -14.36 -8.12 -1.73
CA ILE A 480 -15.00 -6.98 -2.38
C ILE A 480 -15.92 -6.36 -1.34
N PHE A 481 -15.59 -5.18 -0.85
CA PHE A 481 -16.36 -4.44 0.14
C PHE A 481 -17.04 -3.26 -0.56
N SER A 482 -18.34 -3.34 -0.73
CA SER A 482 -19.15 -2.38 -1.49
C SER A 482 -19.88 -1.44 -0.56
N VAL A 483 -19.85 -0.16 -0.90
CA VAL A 483 -20.54 0.91 -0.16
C VAL A 483 -21.54 1.60 -1.09
N SER A 484 -22.78 1.74 -0.63
CA SER A 484 -23.83 2.49 -1.32
C SER A 484 -24.53 3.41 -0.32
N GLY A 485 -24.08 4.66 -0.26
CA GLY A 485 -24.43 5.60 0.79
C GLY A 485 -23.98 5.10 2.17
N ASN A 486 -24.93 4.70 3.02
CA ASN A 486 -24.67 4.12 4.34
C ASN A 486 -24.91 2.60 4.40
N ARG A 487 -25.05 1.94 3.26
CA ARG A 487 -25.20 0.48 3.18
C ARG A 487 -23.89 -0.16 2.81
N PHE A 488 -23.50 -1.19 3.56
CA PHE A 488 -22.28 -1.96 3.39
C PHE A 488 -22.61 -3.40 3.03
N GLU A 489 -21.94 -3.92 2.02
CA GLU A 489 -22.02 -5.31 1.60
C GLU A 489 -20.61 -5.83 1.30
N TRP A 490 -20.37 -7.11 1.51
CA TRP A 490 -19.10 -7.73 1.17
C TRP A 490 -19.27 -9.15 0.64
N VAL A 491 -18.38 -9.52 -0.27
CA VAL A 491 -18.33 -10.85 -0.83
C VAL A 491 -16.86 -11.26 -1.02
N PHE A 492 -16.54 -12.50 -0.68
CA PHE A 492 -15.21 -13.05 -0.96
C PHE A 492 -15.13 -13.45 -2.44
N LYS A 493 -14.05 -13.07 -3.12
CA LYS A 493 -13.78 -13.46 -4.50
C LYS A 493 -12.52 -14.32 -4.57
N PRO A 494 -12.63 -15.61 -4.93
CA PRO A 494 -11.47 -16.44 -5.24
C PRO A 494 -10.69 -15.86 -6.42
N THR A 495 -9.35 -15.88 -6.35
CA THR A 495 -8.50 -15.50 -7.50
C THR A 495 -8.75 -16.44 -8.67
N GLY A 496 -9.04 -15.87 -9.84
CA GLY A 496 -9.28 -16.62 -11.08
C GLY A 496 -10.67 -17.25 -11.21
N ASP A 497 -11.54 -17.10 -10.20
CA ASP A 497 -12.90 -17.64 -10.22
C ASP A 497 -13.96 -16.56 -9.97
N SER A 498 -15.22 -16.92 -10.07
CA SER A 498 -16.35 -16.01 -9.86
C SER A 498 -16.65 -15.79 -8.37
N GLU A 499 -17.09 -14.60 -8.01
CA GLU A 499 -17.69 -14.29 -6.71
C GLU A 499 -18.94 -15.10 -6.38
N GLN A 500 -19.50 -15.82 -7.35
CA GLN A 500 -20.58 -16.77 -7.11
C GLN A 500 -20.11 -18.08 -6.48
N VAL A 501 -18.80 -18.31 -6.40
CA VAL A 501 -18.21 -19.50 -5.77
C VAL A 501 -17.91 -19.19 -4.30
N GLN A 502 -18.84 -19.54 -3.41
CA GLN A 502 -18.76 -19.23 -1.98
C GLN A 502 -18.65 -20.46 -1.08
N PHE A 503 -18.67 -21.67 -1.67
CA PHE A 503 -18.56 -22.91 -0.93
C PHE A 503 -18.05 -24.05 -1.80
N ARG A 504 -17.62 -25.13 -1.12
CA ARG A 504 -17.19 -26.38 -1.75
C ARG A 504 -17.84 -27.56 -1.07
N THR A 505 -18.20 -28.59 -1.86
CA THR A 505 -18.88 -29.78 -1.36
C THR A 505 -18.02 -31.04 -1.49
N TYR A 506 -18.15 -31.94 -0.52
CA TYR A 506 -17.42 -33.19 -0.44
C TYR A 506 -18.38 -34.37 -0.24
N ASP A 507 -18.28 -35.38 -1.10
CA ASP A 507 -18.95 -36.67 -0.92
C ASP A 507 -18.08 -37.57 -0.03
N ARG A 508 -18.52 -37.82 1.21
CA ARG A 508 -17.72 -38.62 2.16
C ARG A 508 -17.47 -40.03 1.64
N ASN A 509 -18.38 -40.62 0.83
CA ASN A 509 -18.20 -41.94 0.24
C ASN A 509 -17.05 -41.97 -0.81
N ARG A 510 -16.65 -40.82 -1.31
CA ARG A 510 -15.62 -40.66 -2.36
C ARG A 510 -14.37 -39.89 -1.88
N THR A 511 -14.37 -39.48 -0.61
CA THR A 511 -13.28 -38.70 -0.01
C THR A 511 -12.56 -39.57 1.02
N ASP A 512 -11.41 -40.10 0.64
CA ASP A 512 -10.48 -40.81 1.54
C ASP A 512 -9.13 -40.09 1.54
N VAL A 513 -8.82 -39.45 2.64
CA VAL A 513 -7.56 -38.73 2.89
C VAL A 513 -6.84 -39.43 4.04
N SER A 514 -6.53 -40.72 3.86
CA SER A 514 -5.81 -41.53 4.81
C SER A 514 -4.35 -41.70 4.45
N SER A 515 -3.53 -42.04 5.46
CA SER A 515 -2.12 -42.36 5.28
C SER A 515 -1.93 -43.59 4.39
N SER A 516 -2.85 -44.55 4.42
CA SER A 516 -2.82 -45.73 3.56
C SER A 516 -2.96 -45.42 2.06
N VAL A 517 -3.63 -44.32 1.71
CA VAL A 517 -3.77 -43.83 0.34
C VAL A 517 -2.60 -42.95 -0.06
N LEU A 518 -2.17 -42.05 0.85
CA LEU A 518 -1.29 -40.94 0.51
C LEU A 518 0.17 -41.10 0.95
N MET A 519 0.47 -42.03 1.89
CA MET A 519 1.76 -42.08 2.62
C MET A 519 2.37 -43.48 2.72
N ASN A 520 2.28 -44.30 1.68
CA ASN A 520 2.75 -45.71 1.72
C ASN A 520 4.23 -45.85 2.13
N ASP A 521 5.08 -44.90 1.77
CA ASP A 521 6.54 -44.93 1.92
C ASP A 521 7.04 -44.14 3.15
N VAL A 522 6.14 -43.72 4.05
CA VAL A 522 6.47 -42.88 5.22
C VAL A 522 6.49 -43.70 6.52
N ALA A 523 7.28 -43.27 7.50
CA ALA A 523 7.34 -43.93 8.81
C ALA A 523 5.97 -43.92 9.52
N ASP A 524 5.66 -45.01 10.25
CA ASP A 524 4.35 -45.22 10.87
C ASP A 524 3.94 -44.14 11.87
N THR A 525 4.89 -43.46 12.50
CA THR A 525 4.63 -42.35 13.40
C THR A 525 3.99 -41.16 12.67
N TYR A 526 4.43 -40.87 11.44
CA TYR A 526 3.83 -39.81 10.59
C TYR A 526 2.48 -40.26 10.05
N LYS A 527 2.33 -41.53 9.66
CA LYS A 527 1.04 -42.10 9.22
C LYS A 527 -0.02 -41.94 10.29
N GLN A 528 0.28 -42.37 11.53
CA GLN A 528 -0.66 -42.23 12.65
C GLN A 528 -0.99 -40.77 12.97
N ALA A 529 0.00 -39.89 12.91
CA ALA A 529 -0.21 -38.46 13.13
C ALA A 529 -1.11 -37.85 12.05
N PHE A 530 -0.92 -38.25 10.77
CA PHE A 530 -1.72 -37.78 9.67
C PHE A 530 -3.16 -38.30 9.73
N ASP A 531 -3.36 -39.60 10.01
CA ASP A 531 -4.72 -40.18 10.15
C ASP A 531 -5.48 -39.54 11.32
N LYS A 532 -4.79 -39.23 12.42
CA LYS A 532 -5.38 -38.46 13.53
C LYS A 532 -5.78 -37.04 13.10
N LEU A 533 -4.97 -36.39 12.29
CA LEU A 533 -5.27 -35.06 11.76
C LEU A 533 -6.43 -35.11 10.76
N SER A 534 -6.42 -36.10 9.85
CA SER A 534 -7.47 -36.31 8.85
C SER A 534 -8.82 -36.64 9.46
N GLY A 535 -8.82 -37.28 10.64
CA GLY A 535 -10.02 -37.49 11.43
C GLY A 535 -11.11 -38.24 10.63
N ILE A 536 -12.23 -37.60 10.41
CA ILE A 536 -13.38 -38.18 9.68
C ILE A 536 -13.05 -38.55 8.23
N TRP A 537 -11.99 -37.99 7.64
CA TRP A 537 -11.60 -38.22 6.25
C TRP A 537 -10.65 -39.43 6.11
N ALA A 538 -10.16 -39.99 7.21
CA ALA A 538 -9.26 -41.14 7.18
C ALA A 538 -10.03 -42.44 6.91
N GLY A 539 -9.73 -43.09 5.79
CA GLY A 539 -10.30 -44.37 5.39
C GLY A 539 -11.61 -44.29 4.59
N PRO A 540 -12.01 -45.37 3.97
CA PRO A 540 -13.22 -45.44 3.14
C PRO A 540 -14.49 -45.24 3.98
N SER A 541 -15.56 -44.75 3.35
CA SER A 541 -16.86 -44.56 3.97
C SER A 541 -17.99 -44.99 3.04
N SER A 542 -19.10 -45.43 3.65
CA SER A 542 -20.40 -45.69 3.01
C SER A 542 -21.53 -44.98 3.76
N SER A 543 -21.18 -43.91 4.49
CA SER A 543 -22.15 -43.21 5.36
C SER A 543 -23.19 -42.39 4.59
N ASN A 544 -22.97 -42.12 3.30
CA ASN A 544 -23.75 -41.18 2.46
C ASN A 544 -23.76 -39.74 3.00
N GLU A 545 -22.84 -39.39 3.90
CA GLU A 545 -22.69 -38.03 4.39
C GLU A 545 -22.10 -37.12 3.29
N VAL A 546 -22.58 -35.89 3.22
CA VAL A 546 -22.05 -34.82 2.37
C VAL A 546 -21.63 -33.68 3.28
N TYR A 547 -20.49 -33.08 2.99
CA TYR A 547 -19.93 -31.94 3.72
C TYR A 547 -19.91 -30.70 2.81
N VAL A 548 -20.27 -29.56 3.39
CA VAL A 548 -20.31 -28.26 2.70
C VAL A 548 -19.41 -27.31 3.46
N ASN A 549 -18.31 -26.90 2.88
CA ASN A 549 -17.39 -25.90 3.43
C ASN A 549 -17.78 -24.55 2.84
N VAL A 550 -18.30 -23.64 3.67
CA VAL A 550 -18.79 -22.31 3.27
C VAL A 550 -17.84 -21.26 3.82
N TRP A 551 -16.93 -20.76 2.98
CA TRP A 551 -16.04 -19.68 3.37
C TRP A 551 -16.80 -18.34 3.39
N ASN A 552 -16.27 -17.35 4.07
CA ASN A 552 -16.94 -16.06 4.33
C ASN A 552 -18.27 -16.15 5.12
N TYR A 553 -18.55 -17.33 5.71
CA TYR A 553 -19.78 -17.54 6.49
C TYR A 553 -19.91 -16.55 7.64
N ASP A 554 -21.09 -15.97 7.78
CA ASP A 554 -21.48 -15.16 8.92
C ASP A 554 -22.74 -15.75 9.61
N LYS A 555 -23.00 -15.32 10.84
CA LYS A 555 -24.07 -15.86 11.71
C LYS A 555 -25.46 -15.82 11.09
N ASP A 556 -25.70 -14.84 10.21
CA ASP A 556 -27.01 -14.61 9.59
C ASP A 556 -27.16 -15.32 8.21
N TRP A 557 -26.13 -16.07 7.79
CA TRP A 557 -26.22 -16.89 6.57
C TRP A 557 -27.04 -18.14 6.77
N THR A 558 -27.76 -18.55 5.75
CA THR A 558 -28.56 -19.79 5.78
C THR A 558 -28.05 -20.80 4.76
N ILE A 559 -28.09 -22.08 5.15
CA ILE A 559 -27.68 -23.20 4.28
C ILE A 559 -28.85 -24.18 4.24
N SER A 560 -29.35 -24.47 3.05
CA SER A 560 -30.39 -25.47 2.83
C SER A 560 -29.92 -26.50 1.80
N VAL A 561 -30.30 -27.76 2.00
CA VAL A 561 -29.99 -28.85 1.07
C VAL A 561 -31.26 -29.67 0.86
N THR A 562 -31.61 -29.92 -0.39
CA THR A 562 -32.74 -30.76 -0.73
C THR A 562 -32.31 -31.97 -1.57
N GLU A 563 -33.00 -33.09 -1.36
CA GLU A 563 -32.86 -34.34 -2.10
C GLU A 563 -34.24 -34.72 -2.67
N ASN A 564 -34.37 -34.77 -3.97
CA ASN A 564 -35.68 -35.01 -4.64
C ASN A 564 -36.82 -34.10 -4.15
N GLY A 565 -36.49 -32.82 -3.88
CA GLY A 565 -37.46 -31.83 -3.36
C GLY A 565 -37.74 -31.92 -1.88
N THR A 566 -37.13 -32.86 -1.16
CA THR A 566 -37.29 -33.00 0.32
C THR A 566 -36.08 -32.33 0.98
N GLU A 567 -36.34 -31.45 1.95
CA GLU A 567 -35.31 -30.77 2.73
C GLU A 567 -34.63 -31.75 3.68
N LEU A 568 -33.29 -31.71 3.71
CA LEU A 568 -32.44 -32.51 4.59
C LEU A 568 -31.96 -31.67 5.76
N LYS A 569 -31.74 -32.33 6.91
CA LYS A 569 -31.17 -31.66 8.09
C LYS A 569 -29.70 -31.31 7.85
N VAL A 570 -29.40 -30.01 7.91
CA VAL A 570 -28.04 -29.47 7.87
C VAL A 570 -27.52 -29.28 9.31
N THR A 571 -26.31 -29.76 9.59
CA THR A 571 -25.71 -29.70 10.93
C THR A 571 -24.31 -29.10 10.85
N LYS A 572 -24.02 -28.06 11.61
CA LYS A 572 -22.67 -27.47 11.70
C LYS A 572 -21.72 -28.44 12.39
N VAL A 573 -20.52 -28.61 11.84
CA VAL A 573 -19.48 -29.49 12.38
C VAL A 573 -18.13 -28.78 12.38
N SER A 574 -17.19 -29.27 13.19
CA SER A 574 -15.82 -28.80 13.19
C SER A 574 -14.90 -29.96 12.73
N CYS A 575 -14.28 -29.80 11.59
CA CYS A 575 -13.31 -30.76 11.04
C CYS A 575 -12.33 -30.06 10.11
N CYS A 576 -11.22 -30.72 9.79
CA CYS A 576 -10.25 -30.26 8.81
C CYS A 576 -10.85 -30.27 7.40
N ASP A 577 -10.40 -29.37 6.55
CA ASP A 577 -10.76 -29.41 5.12
C ASP A 577 -9.92 -30.51 4.42
N PRO A 578 -10.55 -31.44 3.68
CA PRO A 578 -9.82 -32.56 3.08
C PRO A 578 -8.93 -32.14 1.91
N LEU A 579 -9.23 -31.04 1.24
CA LEU A 579 -8.42 -30.54 0.13
C LEU A 579 -7.11 -29.93 0.65
N HIS A 580 -7.13 -29.18 1.74
CA HIS A 580 -5.90 -28.67 2.37
C HIS A 580 -5.09 -29.81 3.00
N LEU A 581 -5.73 -30.83 3.61
CA LEU A 581 -5.05 -32.04 4.06
C LEU A 581 -4.27 -32.70 2.92
N LEU A 582 -4.90 -32.86 1.75
CA LEU A 582 -4.32 -33.49 0.57
C LEU A 582 -3.18 -32.66 -0.04
N THR A 583 -3.42 -31.37 -0.26
CA THR A 583 -2.50 -30.48 -1.02
C THR A 583 -1.31 -30.01 -0.19
N TYR A 584 -1.43 -29.92 1.13
CA TYR A 584 -0.37 -29.41 2.01
C TYR A 584 0.10 -30.44 3.06
N SER A 585 -0.78 -30.83 4.00
CA SER A 585 -0.36 -31.60 5.16
C SER A 585 0.19 -32.99 4.82
N ALA A 586 -0.42 -33.70 3.87
CA ALA A 586 0.07 -34.98 3.38
C ALA A 586 1.47 -34.85 2.75
N LYS A 587 1.66 -33.83 1.90
CA LYS A 587 2.94 -33.58 1.23
C LYS A 587 4.05 -33.26 2.21
N ALA A 588 3.80 -32.39 3.18
CA ALA A 588 4.79 -31.99 4.16
C ALA A 588 5.19 -33.17 5.07
N MET A 589 4.23 -33.98 5.51
CA MET A 589 4.50 -35.16 6.32
C MET A 589 5.21 -36.27 5.54
N ARG A 590 4.94 -36.44 4.24
CA ARG A 590 5.69 -37.37 3.37
C ARG A 590 7.19 -37.09 3.33
N ASN A 591 7.57 -35.83 3.48
CA ASN A 591 8.97 -35.39 3.52
C ASN A 591 9.57 -35.52 4.95
N ASN A 592 8.90 -36.20 5.91
CA ASN A 592 9.27 -36.33 7.31
C ASN A 592 9.46 -34.96 8.01
N VAL A 593 8.79 -33.93 7.51
CA VAL A 593 8.77 -32.61 8.12
C VAL A 593 7.43 -32.42 8.81
N LYS A 594 7.46 -32.06 10.09
CA LYS A 594 6.24 -31.57 10.74
C LYS A 594 6.03 -30.14 10.26
N PRO A 595 5.05 -29.89 9.40
CA PRO A 595 4.84 -28.55 8.86
C PRO A 595 4.40 -27.58 9.95
N THR A 596 4.84 -26.36 9.85
CA THR A 596 4.49 -25.29 10.79
C THR A 596 3.02 -24.86 10.66
N PHE A 597 2.44 -25.00 9.47
CA PHE A 597 1.09 -24.53 9.15
C PHE A 597 0.16 -25.68 8.74
N MET A 598 0.04 -26.66 9.62
CA MET A 598 -0.84 -27.83 9.42
C MET A 598 -2.29 -27.40 9.24
N THR A 599 -3.05 -28.21 8.50
CA THR A 599 -4.51 -28.08 8.43
C THR A 599 -5.10 -27.96 9.84
N THR A 600 -5.96 -27.01 10.02
CA THR A 600 -6.70 -26.82 11.27
C THR A 600 -8.19 -27.09 11.05
N SER A 601 -8.90 -27.50 12.11
CA SER A 601 -10.36 -27.61 12.03
C SER A 601 -10.97 -26.24 11.73
N CYS A 602 -11.82 -26.19 10.71
CA CYS A 602 -12.61 -25.01 10.42
C CYS A 602 -13.97 -25.05 11.15
N ASN A 603 -14.56 -23.89 11.39
CA ASN A 603 -15.85 -23.76 12.08
C ASN A 603 -16.99 -23.33 11.13
N HIS A 604 -16.75 -23.41 9.81
CA HIS A 604 -17.68 -23.10 8.75
C HIS A 604 -17.92 -24.29 7.81
N MET A 605 -17.92 -25.49 8.40
CA MET A 605 -18.24 -26.76 7.75
C MET A 605 -19.60 -27.26 8.22
N TRP A 606 -20.40 -27.75 7.28
CA TRP A 606 -21.71 -28.35 7.57
C TRP A 606 -21.77 -29.76 7.03
N LYS A 607 -22.58 -30.57 7.67
CA LYS A 607 -22.82 -31.95 7.34
C LYS A 607 -24.30 -32.18 7.04
N VAL A 608 -24.56 -32.98 6.01
CA VAL A 608 -25.88 -33.43 5.60
C VAL A 608 -25.86 -34.94 5.42
N GLN A 609 -26.93 -35.61 5.84
CA GLN A 609 -27.15 -37.03 5.63
C GLN A 609 -28.04 -37.25 4.40
N ALA A 610 -27.45 -37.70 3.29
CA ALA A 610 -28.22 -38.10 2.11
C ALA A 610 -28.81 -39.49 2.27
N THR A 611 -29.91 -39.80 1.56
CA THR A 611 -30.62 -41.06 1.66
C THR A 611 -29.93 -42.18 0.87
N GLY A 612 -29.14 -41.87 -0.14
CA GLY A 612 -28.43 -42.84 -0.97
C GLY A 612 -27.05 -42.36 -1.42
N ALA A 613 -26.25 -43.29 -1.94
CA ALA A 613 -24.90 -42.99 -2.42
C ALA A 613 -24.87 -42.28 -3.79
N THR A 614 -25.96 -42.33 -4.55
CA THR A 614 -26.05 -41.82 -5.95
C THR A 614 -27.09 -40.69 -6.10
N SER A 615 -27.67 -40.24 -5.00
CA SER A 615 -28.70 -39.20 -5.03
C SER A 615 -28.09 -37.83 -5.40
N THR A 616 -28.85 -37.05 -6.19
CA THR A 616 -28.51 -35.66 -6.49
C THR A 616 -29.01 -34.76 -5.36
N LEU A 617 -28.15 -33.83 -4.91
CA LEU A 617 -28.50 -32.83 -3.89
C LEU A 617 -28.50 -31.44 -4.52
N GLU A 618 -29.53 -30.66 -4.22
CA GLU A 618 -29.55 -29.22 -4.49
C GLU A 618 -29.11 -28.49 -3.23
N ILE A 619 -27.96 -27.82 -3.31
CA ILE A 619 -27.37 -27.07 -2.19
C ILE A 619 -27.57 -25.59 -2.48
N LYS A 620 -28.07 -24.89 -1.48
CA LYS A 620 -28.32 -23.45 -1.52
C LYS A 620 -27.74 -22.79 -0.28
N VAL A 621 -26.86 -21.82 -0.48
CA VAL A 621 -26.34 -20.94 0.56
C VAL A 621 -26.86 -19.53 0.28
N THR A 622 -27.38 -18.85 1.30
CA THR A 622 -27.86 -17.47 1.18
C THR A 622 -27.12 -16.62 2.22
N ASP A 623 -26.50 -15.54 1.78
CA ASP A 623 -25.76 -14.63 2.65
C ASP A 623 -26.70 -13.63 3.37
N SER A 624 -26.14 -12.79 4.24
CA SER A 624 -26.89 -11.77 4.99
C SER A 624 -27.42 -10.63 4.12
N PHE A 625 -26.95 -10.51 2.88
CA PHE A 625 -27.39 -9.49 1.92
C PHE A 625 -28.48 -10.00 0.96
N GLY A 626 -28.80 -11.29 1.03
CA GLY A 626 -29.81 -11.96 0.21
C GLY A 626 -29.28 -12.56 -1.09
N ASN A 627 -27.94 -12.54 -1.32
CA ASN A 627 -27.33 -13.22 -2.44
C ASN A 627 -27.43 -14.74 -2.26
N VAL A 628 -27.63 -15.44 -3.36
CA VAL A 628 -27.88 -16.89 -3.37
C VAL A 628 -26.82 -17.59 -4.20
N TYR A 629 -26.15 -18.54 -3.58
CA TYR A 629 -25.13 -19.39 -4.17
C TYR A 629 -25.63 -20.82 -4.22
N THR A 630 -25.49 -21.51 -5.36
CA THR A 630 -26.11 -22.83 -5.55
C THR A 630 -25.17 -23.84 -6.19
N GLU A 631 -25.30 -25.11 -5.82
CA GLU A 631 -24.69 -26.26 -6.50
C GLU A 631 -25.71 -27.38 -6.64
N THR A 632 -25.87 -27.92 -7.86
CA THR A 632 -26.50 -29.23 -8.08
C THR A 632 -25.44 -30.32 -7.99
N MET A 633 -25.28 -30.91 -6.81
CA MET A 633 -24.28 -31.93 -6.53
C MET A 633 -24.76 -33.30 -7.03
N LYS A 634 -24.26 -33.75 -8.17
CA LYS A 634 -24.45 -35.12 -8.67
C LYS A 634 -23.53 -36.06 -7.92
N ARG A 635 -24.09 -37.18 -7.43
CA ARG A 635 -23.31 -38.19 -6.68
C ARG A 635 -23.30 -39.52 -7.43
N PRO A 636 -22.22 -40.32 -7.34
CA PRO A 636 -21.00 -40.07 -6.56
C PRO A 636 -20.19 -38.90 -7.11
N LYS A 637 -19.71 -38.00 -6.22
CA LYS A 637 -18.81 -36.91 -6.55
C LYS A 637 -17.40 -37.30 -6.14
N ASP A 638 -16.56 -37.62 -7.12
CA ASP A 638 -15.19 -38.03 -6.86
C ASP A 638 -14.36 -36.90 -6.27
N PHE A 639 -13.49 -37.23 -5.34
CA PHE A 639 -12.55 -36.32 -4.75
C PHE A 639 -11.20 -36.39 -5.50
N SER A 640 -10.88 -35.34 -6.25
CA SER A 640 -9.66 -35.24 -7.02
C SER A 640 -9.15 -33.80 -7.02
N ILE A 641 -7.83 -33.62 -6.94
CA ILE A 641 -7.21 -32.30 -7.06
C ILE A 641 -7.54 -31.65 -8.42
N GLU A 642 -7.56 -32.44 -9.49
CA GLU A 642 -7.83 -31.96 -10.86
C GLU A 642 -9.20 -31.31 -11.01
N GLN A 643 -10.17 -31.66 -10.15
CA GLN A 643 -11.51 -31.06 -10.16
C GLN A 643 -11.54 -29.64 -9.60
N TYR A 644 -10.48 -29.23 -8.93
CA TYR A 644 -10.37 -27.95 -8.23
C TYR A 644 -9.23 -27.08 -8.80
N SER A 645 -8.62 -27.49 -9.92
CA SER A 645 -7.75 -26.61 -10.69
C SER A 645 -8.59 -25.62 -11.49
N TYR A 646 -8.33 -24.36 -11.32
CA TYR A 646 -8.98 -23.25 -12.01
C TYR A 646 -8.36 -23.03 -13.38
#